data_d6787dd2526119d6d6a0eaf821322643
#
_entry.id   d6787dd2526119d6d6a0eaf821322643
#
_cell.length_a   1.000
_cell.length_b   1.000
_cell.length_c   1.000
_cell.angle_alpha   90.00
_cell.angle_beta   90.00
_cell.angle_gamma   90.00
#
_symmetry.space_group_name_H-M   'P 1'
#
loop_
_entity.id
_entity.type
_entity.pdbx_description
1 polymer ?
#
loop_
_entity_poly.entity_id
_entity_poly.type
_entity_poly.pdbx_seq_one_letter_code
_entity_poly.pdbx_strand_id
1 'polypeptide(L)'
;MFKFFKVDEEDFYNELFSDKIDLKKIQRYIDKGIDINKKDEKGRNILFSLVIKKRFESIKILLKNGIEENIEDKDGKTVLSEAVEKADPMTVRFLLENGFDINRKNSQGRTILQESVLLGGYKIFQLLTKYEPDFNSKDNTGKTILFDAIESENIDIINDVLENIEDFNILDENGQTALFKAVLKDDINIALNLLSKNINVNIVDKNGQNVLFYAILKGARNIPIIEKLIDKRIDINIVDKNYKNIIDELLNIVNIQKNELKFEDKRYELINPKNDYLALALLFIKNGLKVDTVDADGKTTLQKEIENKNFANVEFLIDCGADLNIVDEYNRNLFHIETLKGYSNYKMMDLLVAKGANIDSRDLDEKTVVDNVVELIAITRGFKKSNPTLAPYINEKERYDILLKKVLSYKPNLEAKRLDGKNILFDLVMYNDYETLEIIVNHGINLNLTDKENKTALMCMVEEGLKITEKLDKAYFIKRLVNFLRYRVDVDIQDNNGRTVIHNAVIADDLLVVEKLLTKKANLSLKDNYGRTALHHTQWKGNYQIARWLIASGADMNQPDNSGFNILNYATILGHIKLVVTLVNSGVLMYNKNPKNKKVAEFFKSKEKNLDKLLTSEISDYKMKNALIEVIQNLKKELNEAVKG
;
A
#
# COMPACT_ATOMS: atom_id res chain seq x y z
N MET A 1 -6.52 73.10 -2.41
CA MET A 1 -6.35 74.55 -2.48
C MET A 1 -6.54 74.96 -3.95
N PHE A 2 -7.71 75.58 -4.25
CA PHE A 2 -8.12 75.94 -5.62
C PHE A 2 -7.31 77.19 -6.06
N LYS A 3 -6.31 77.02 -6.90
CA LYS A 3 -5.64 78.12 -7.62
C LYS A 3 -6.12 78.07 -9.07
N PHE A 4 -6.77 79.13 -9.46
CA PHE A 4 -7.34 79.49 -10.78
C PHE A 4 -8.85 79.48 -10.83
N PHE A 5 -9.49 80.40 -10.11
CA PHE A 5 -10.89 80.75 -10.31
C PHE A 5 -11.03 82.13 -10.96
N LYS A 6 -12.02 82.31 -11.87
CA LYS A 6 -12.53 83.60 -12.13
C LYS A 6 -13.10 84.20 -10.85
N VAL A 7 -13.08 85.52 -10.69
CA VAL A 7 -13.49 86.23 -9.46
C VAL A 7 -14.84 85.72 -8.90
N ASP A 8 -15.81 85.38 -9.73
CA ASP A 8 -17.14 84.82 -9.37
C ASP A 8 -17.07 83.41 -8.79
N GLU A 9 -16.10 82.54 -9.16
CA GLU A 9 -15.94 81.19 -8.63
C GLU A 9 -15.33 81.17 -7.25
N GLU A 10 -14.34 82.03 -6.95
CA GLU A 10 -13.71 82.14 -5.64
C GLU A 10 -14.71 82.65 -4.59
N ASP A 11 -15.52 83.63 -4.96
CA ASP A 11 -16.59 84.15 -4.11
C ASP A 11 -17.67 83.12 -3.82
N PHE A 12 -18.03 82.25 -4.81
CA PHE A 12 -18.96 81.17 -4.60
C PHE A 12 -18.44 80.13 -3.62
N TYR A 13 -17.18 79.70 -3.75
CA TYR A 13 -16.60 78.74 -2.85
C TYR A 13 -16.42 79.32 -1.43
N ASN A 14 -16.02 80.62 -1.27
CA ASN A 14 -15.94 81.29 -0.01
C ASN A 14 -17.28 81.37 0.70
N GLU A 15 -18.37 81.58 -0.02
CA GLU A 15 -19.74 81.62 0.51
C GLU A 15 -20.17 80.23 1.00
N LEU A 16 -19.82 79.16 0.29
CA LEU A 16 -20.15 77.77 0.72
C LEU A 16 -19.50 77.39 2.05
N PHE A 17 -18.37 78.00 2.39
CA PHE A 17 -17.64 77.78 3.68
C PHE A 17 -17.90 78.84 4.74
N SER A 18 -18.75 79.85 4.44
CA SER A 18 -19.08 80.90 5.38
C SER A 18 -19.83 80.40 6.60
N ASP A 19 -19.53 80.94 7.78
CA ASP A 19 -20.28 80.63 9.01
C ASP A 19 -21.67 81.26 9.00
N LYS A 20 -21.89 82.35 8.22
CA LYS A 20 -23.15 82.99 7.96
C LYS A 20 -23.50 82.85 6.48
N ILE A 21 -23.93 81.68 6.08
CA ILE A 21 -24.21 81.34 4.70
C ILE A 21 -25.42 82.17 4.16
N ASP A 22 -25.24 82.82 3.00
CA ASP A 22 -26.35 83.42 2.24
C ASP A 22 -26.79 82.46 1.10
N LEU A 23 -27.86 81.67 1.39
CA LEU A 23 -28.40 80.69 0.42
C LEU A 23 -28.88 81.37 -0.85
N LYS A 24 -29.39 82.61 -0.80
CA LYS A 24 -29.82 83.36 -1.99
C LYS A 24 -28.63 83.75 -2.88
N LYS A 25 -27.55 84.10 -2.27
CA LYS A 25 -26.30 84.41 -2.99
C LYS A 25 -25.73 83.19 -3.67
N ILE A 26 -25.68 82.05 -2.99
CA ILE A 26 -25.28 80.76 -3.56
C ILE A 26 -26.17 80.39 -4.75
N GLN A 27 -27.51 80.51 -4.60
CA GLN A 27 -28.45 80.19 -5.68
C GLN A 27 -28.18 81.06 -6.92
N ARG A 28 -27.93 82.40 -6.73
CA ARG A 28 -27.62 83.31 -7.88
C ARG A 28 -26.34 82.91 -8.64
N TYR A 29 -25.31 82.36 -7.94
CA TYR A 29 -24.10 81.87 -8.58
C TYR A 29 -24.40 80.59 -9.39
N ILE A 30 -25.24 79.67 -8.86
CA ILE A 30 -25.68 78.47 -9.56
C ILE A 30 -26.50 78.84 -10.79
N ASP A 31 -27.47 79.78 -10.64
CA ASP A 31 -28.32 80.30 -11.77
C ASP A 31 -27.48 80.98 -12.89
N LYS A 32 -26.31 81.51 -12.54
CA LYS A 32 -25.35 82.10 -13.52
C LYS A 32 -24.51 81.00 -14.21
N GLY A 33 -24.72 79.70 -13.88
CA GLY A 33 -24.07 78.59 -14.60
C GLY A 33 -22.70 78.19 -14.01
N ILE A 34 -22.43 78.46 -12.73
CA ILE A 34 -21.24 77.89 -12.09
C ILE A 34 -21.34 76.37 -12.10
N ASP A 35 -20.28 75.69 -12.55
CA ASP A 35 -20.17 74.23 -12.52
C ASP A 35 -19.97 73.73 -11.09
N ILE A 36 -21.10 73.30 -10.48
CA ILE A 36 -21.09 72.73 -9.12
C ILE A 36 -20.48 71.35 -9.04
N ASN A 37 -20.32 70.63 -10.20
CA ASN A 37 -19.73 69.30 -10.30
C ASN A 37 -18.23 69.30 -10.67
N LYS A 38 -17.61 70.49 -10.66
CA LYS A 38 -16.18 70.62 -10.94
C LYS A 38 -15.36 69.73 -10.02
N LYS A 39 -14.45 68.94 -10.61
CA LYS A 39 -13.61 67.99 -9.92
C LYS A 39 -12.20 68.55 -9.73
N ASP A 40 -11.62 68.30 -8.51
CA ASP A 40 -10.23 68.59 -8.22
C ASP A 40 -9.30 67.56 -8.87
N GLU A 41 -7.97 67.71 -8.63
CA GLU A 41 -6.93 66.80 -9.15
C GLU A 41 -7.09 65.38 -8.63
N LYS A 42 -7.78 65.17 -7.49
CA LYS A 42 -8.11 63.87 -6.92
C LYS A 42 -9.42 63.28 -7.41
N GLY A 43 -10.13 63.97 -8.32
CA GLY A 43 -11.43 63.56 -8.80
C GLY A 43 -12.61 63.90 -7.87
N ARG A 44 -12.40 64.70 -6.81
CA ARG A 44 -13.38 65.08 -5.79
C ARG A 44 -14.16 66.31 -6.22
N ASN A 45 -15.46 66.32 -6.05
CA ASN A 45 -16.23 67.57 -6.11
C ASN A 45 -16.21 68.29 -4.75
N ILE A 46 -16.88 69.44 -4.66
CA ILE A 46 -16.85 70.27 -3.44
C ILE A 46 -17.51 69.60 -2.23
N LEU A 47 -18.38 68.60 -2.43
CA LEU A 47 -19.04 67.87 -1.31
C LEU A 47 -18.02 67.26 -0.34
N PHE A 48 -16.91 66.71 -0.83
CA PHE A 48 -15.87 66.15 0.04
C PHE A 48 -15.35 67.19 1.05
N SER A 49 -15.08 68.39 0.58
CA SER A 49 -14.60 69.49 1.44
C SER A 49 -15.67 69.99 2.40
N LEU A 50 -16.91 70.11 1.93
CA LEU A 50 -18.05 70.55 2.76
C LEU A 50 -18.39 69.52 3.86
N VAL A 51 -18.29 68.28 3.57
CA VAL A 51 -18.50 67.17 4.55
C VAL A 51 -17.43 67.25 5.64
N ILE A 52 -16.15 67.38 5.26
CA ILE A 52 -15.04 67.53 6.22
C ILE A 52 -15.23 68.76 7.13
N LYS A 53 -15.79 69.84 6.57
CA LYS A 53 -16.03 71.11 7.28
C LYS A 53 -17.41 71.18 7.91
N LYS A 54 -18.23 70.10 7.79
CA LYS A 54 -19.61 70.04 8.34
C LYS A 54 -20.50 71.19 7.88
N ARG A 55 -20.41 71.62 6.62
CA ARG A 55 -21.20 72.71 6.04
C ARG A 55 -22.56 72.18 5.53
N PHE A 56 -23.44 71.75 6.43
CA PHE A 56 -24.66 71.02 6.08
C PHE A 56 -25.64 71.84 5.21
N GLU A 57 -25.82 73.14 5.49
CA GLU A 57 -26.69 73.98 4.69
C GLU A 57 -26.15 74.20 3.27
N SER A 58 -24.85 74.33 3.10
CA SER A 58 -24.20 74.36 1.78
C SER A 58 -24.40 73.02 1.02
N ILE A 59 -24.31 71.90 1.69
CA ILE A 59 -24.55 70.58 1.08
C ILE A 59 -26.01 70.50 0.61
N LYS A 60 -27.01 70.89 1.46
CA LYS A 60 -28.43 70.85 1.10
C LYS A 60 -28.74 71.66 -0.15
N ILE A 61 -28.27 72.88 -0.24
CA ILE A 61 -28.53 73.74 -1.41
C ILE A 61 -27.90 73.15 -2.69
N LEU A 62 -26.70 72.58 -2.60
CA LEU A 62 -26.06 71.95 -3.75
C LEU A 62 -26.79 70.66 -4.18
N LEU A 63 -27.23 69.84 -3.22
CA LEU A 63 -28.07 68.65 -3.53
C LEU A 63 -29.37 69.04 -4.22
N LYS A 64 -30.04 70.09 -3.74
CA LYS A 64 -31.26 70.62 -4.39
C LYS A 64 -31.03 71.08 -5.81
N ASN A 65 -29.84 71.53 -6.14
CA ASN A 65 -29.46 72.01 -7.46
C ASN A 65 -28.76 70.93 -8.31
N GLY A 66 -28.78 69.65 -7.91
CA GLY A 66 -28.32 68.52 -8.74
C GLY A 66 -26.80 68.32 -8.74
N ILE A 67 -26.12 68.64 -7.64
CA ILE A 67 -24.71 68.21 -7.53
C ILE A 67 -24.64 66.70 -7.53
N GLU A 68 -23.62 66.13 -8.16
CA GLU A 68 -23.35 64.72 -8.22
C GLU A 68 -22.94 64.22 -6.80
N GLU A 69 -23.87 63.54 -6.12
CA GLU A 69 -23.72 63.08 -4.72
C GLU A 69 -22.91 61.80 -4.62
N ASN A 70 -23.03 60.93 -5.63
CA ASN A 70 -22.47 59.59 -5.60
C ASN A 70 -21.14 59.51 -6.39
N ILE A 71 -20.30 60.51 -6.26
CA ILE A 71 -18.99 60.60 -6.89
C ILE A 71 -17.94 59.82 -6.10
N GLU A 72 -17.00 59.20 -6.79
CA GLU A 72 -15.79 58.59 -6.23
C GLU A 72 -14.57 59.42 -6.61
N ASP A 73 -13.64 59.52 -5.67
CA ASP A 73 -12.31 60.06 -5.96
C ASP A 73 -11.41 59.01 -6.65
N LYS A 74 -10.18 59.41 -7.02
CA LYS A 74 -9.24 58.48 -7.69
C LYS A 74 -8.81 57.29 -6.88
N ASP A 75 -9.01 57.31 -5.56
CA ASP A 75 -8.73 56.21 -4.61
C ASP A 75 -9.99 55.35 -4.35
N GLY A 76 -11.10 55.60 -5.04
CA GLY A 76 -12.37 54.88 -4.86
C GLY A 76 -13.18 55.33 -3.66
N LYS A 77 -12.84 56.45 -3.00
CA LYS A 77 -13.61 56.97 -1.88
C LYS A 77 -14.82 57.77 -2.31
N THR A 78 -15.94 57.54 -1.64
CA THR A 78 -17.15 58.33 -1.77
C THR A 78 -17.23 59.42 -0.73
N VAL A 79 -18.14 60.37 -0.90
CA VAL A 79 -18.44 61.39 0.12
C VAL A 79 -18.88 60.77 1.43
N LEU A 80 -19.64 59.68 1.36
CA LEU A 80 -20.10 58.91 2.53
C LEU A 80 -18.94 58.15 3.19
N SER A 81 -18.00 57.57 2.40
CA SER A 81 -16.77 56.97 2.92
C SER A 81 -15.92 57.95 3.72
N GLU A 82 -15.77 59.20 3.26
CA GLU A 82 -15.04 60.22 3.96
C GLU A 82 -15.63 60.54 5.37
N ALA A 83 -16.98 60.59 5.45
CA ALA A 83 -17.66 60.77 6.72
C ALA A 83 -17.49 59.61 7.68
N VAL A 84 -17.52 58.35 7.15
CA VAL A 84 -17.30 57.12 7.92
C VAL A 84 -15.85 57.05 8.44
N GLU A 85 -14.86 57.34 7.59
CA GLU A 85 -13.44 57.36 7.99
C GLU A 85 -13.14 58.37 9.11
N LYS A 86 -13.85 59.49 9.11
CA LYS A 86 -13.74 60.50 10.19
C LYS A 86 -14.49 60.09 11.47
N ALA A 87 -15.15 58.96 11.46
CA ALA A 87 -15.96 58.42 12.55
C ALA A 87 -16.97 59.47 13.10
N ASP A 88 -17.63 60.22 12.19
CA ASP A 88 -18.56 61.30 12.54
C ASP A 88 -20.04 60.89 12.31
N PRO A 89 -20.73 60.39 13.36
CA PRO A 89 -22.12 59.88 13.25
C PRO A 89 -23.12 60.96 12.80
N MET A 90 -22.87 62.23 13.15
CA MET A 90 -23.77 63.34 12.75
C MET A 90 -23.73 63.58 11.25
N THR A 91 -22.53 63.58 10.65
CA THR A 91 -22.35 63.78 9.22
C THR A 91 -22.85 62.55 8.44
N VAL A 92 -22.56 61.32 8.89
CA VAL A 92 -23.07 60.10 8.27
C VAL A 92 -24.61 60.11 8.28
N ARG A 93 -25.27 60.40 9.39
CA ARG A 93 -26.73 60.52 9.51
C ARG A 93 -27.25 61.56 8.53
N PHE A 94 -26.67 62.74 8.54
CA PHE A 94 -27.05 63.84 7.66
C PHE A 94 -27.04 63.44 6.18
N LEU A 95 -25.98 62.77 5.71
CA LEU A 95 -25.85 62.32 4.34
C LEU A 95 -26.93 61.29 3.99
N LEU A 96 -27.17 60.30 4.81
CA LEU A 96 -28.16 59.28 4.58
C LEU A 96 -29.59 59.84 4.54
N GLU A 97 -29.94 60.79 5.48
CA GLU A 97 -31.21 61.50 5.48
C GLU A 97 -31.43 62.44 4.29
N ASN A 98 -30.36 62.77 3.56
CA ASN A 98 -30.40 63.58 2.36
C ASN A 98 -30.18 62.77 1.05
N GLY A 99 -30.39 61.44 1.09
CA GLY A 99 -30.53 60.62 -0.12
C GLY A 99 -29.26 59.94 -0.61
N PHE A 100 -28.13 60.01 0.15
CA PHE A 100 -26.97 59.21 -0.21
C PHE A 100 -27.24 57.72 -0.08
N ASP A 101 -26.98 56.97 -1.15
CA ASP A 101 -27.30 55.54 -1.24
C ASP A 101 -26.33 54.70 -0.36
N ILE A 102 -26.90 54.08 0.68
CA ILE A 102 -26.18 53.24 1.62
C ILE A 102 -25.68 51.93 0.97
N ASN A 103 -26.33 51.47 -0.09
CA ASN A 103 -26.01 50.21 -0.79
C ASN A 103 -25.15 50.43 -2.04
N ARG A 104 -24.77 51.67 -2.31
CA ARG A 104 -23.87 51.97 -3.42
C ARG A 104 -22.51 51.28 -3.22
N LYS A 105 -22.05 50.61 -4.27
CA LYS A 105 -20.73 50.00 -4.30
C LYS A 105 -19.69 50.97 -4.84
N ASN A 106 -18.55 51.01 -4.18
CA ASN A 106 -17.36 51.71 -4.68
C ASN A 106 -16.66 50.91 -5.81
N SER A 107 -15.55 51.40 -6.33
CA SER A 107 -14.75 50.75 -7.40
C SER A 107 -14.24 49.35 -7.00
N GLN A 108 -14.15 49.05 -5.72
CA GLN A 108 -13.80 47.72 -5.20
C GLN A 108 -15.02 46.81 -5.02
N GLY A 109 -16.22 47.25 -5.36
CA GLY A 109 -17.48 46.51 -5.16
C GLY A 109 -17.98 46.54 -3.72
N ARG A 110 -17.42 47.36 -2.83
CA ARG A 110 -17.74 47.43 -1.41
C ARG A 110 -18.84 48.45 -1.12
N THR A 111 -19.76 48.10 -0.23
CA THR A 111 -20.73 49.06 0.32
C THR A 111 -20.13 49.82 1.49
N ILE A 112 -20.77 50.96 1.86
CA ILE A 112 -20.35 51.72 3.04
C ILE A 112 -20.47 50.94 4.32
N LEU A 113 -21.41 49.99 4.43
CA LEU A 113 -21.53 49.11 5.58
C LEU A 113 -20.27 48.23 5.74
N GLN A 114 -19.76 47.67 4.63
CA GLN A 114 -18.50 46.90 4.64
C GLN A 114 -17.30 47.78 5.02
N GLU A 115 -17.24 49.01 4.48
CA GLU A 115 -16.17 49.95 4.86
C GLU A 115 -16.23 50.36 6.32
N SER A 116 -17.42 50.54 6.92
CA SER A 116 -17.58 50.95 8.31
C SER A 116 -17.04 49.93 9.31
N VAL A 117 -17.02 48.64 8.95
CA VAL A 117 -16.43 47.59 9.79
C VAL A 117 -14.92 47.80 9.98
N LEU A 118 -14.25 48.25 8.90
CA LEU A 118 -12.79 48.42 8.89
C LEU A 118 -12.34 49.83 9.34
N LEU A 119 -13.16 50.88 9.04
CA LEU A 119 -12.75 52.26 9.16
C LEU A 119 -13.48 53.02 10.30
N GLY A 120 -14.78 52.79 10.44
CA GLY A 120 -15.66 53.65 11.24
C GLY A 120 -15.92 53.20 12.67
N GLY A 121 -15.55 51.98 13.00
CA GLY A 121 -15.82 51.39 14.30
C GLY A 121 -17.30 51.14 14.60
N TYR A 122 -17.58 50.49 15.73
CA TYR A 122 -18.89 49.93 16.07
C TYR A 122 -20.05 50.95 16.09
N LYS A 123 -19.83 52.19 16.57
CA LYS A 123 -20.87 53.24 16.62
C LYS A 123 -21.39 53.65 15.23
N ILE A 124 -20.49 53.74 14.26
CA ILE A 124 -20.86 54.06 12.87
C ILE A 124 -21.58 52.88 12.25
N PHE A 125 -21.05 51.68 12.45
CA PHE A 125 -21.70 50.46 12.01
C PHE A 125 -23.14 50.37 12.51
N GLN A 126 -23.38 50.53 13.84
CA GLN A 126 -24.72 50.55 14.42
C GLN A 126 -25.63 51.67 13.88
N LEU A 127 -25.05 52.81 13.50
CA LEU A 127 -25.83 53.86 12.85
C LEU A 127 -26.32 53.41 11.47
N LEU A 128 -25.44 52.84 10.67
CA LEU A 128 -25.72 52.39 9.31
C LEU A 128 -26.78 51.28 9.30
N THR A 129 -26.76 50.35 10.28
CA THR A 129 -27.78 49.26 10.34
C THR A 129 -29.22 49.75 10.47
N LYS A 130 -29.46 51.02 10.87
CA LYS A 130 -30.81 51.60 10.99
C LYS A 130 -31.41 52.09 9.65
N TYR A 131 -30.60 52.06 8.57
CA TYR A 131 -30.98 52.56 7.24
C TYR A 131 -31.13 51.42 6.22
N GLU A 132 -31.49 50.20 6.66
CA GLU A 132 -31.77 49.02 5.85
C GLU A 132 -30.65 48.69 4.84
N PRO A 133 -29.39 48.52 5.31
CA PRO A 133 -28.29 48.17 4.43
C PRO A 133 -28.42 46.72 3.93
N ASP A 134 -27.87 46.46 2.71
CA ASP A 134 -27.74 45.10 2.18
C ASP A 134 -26.53 44.36 2.82
N PHE A 135 -26.82 43.48 3.80
CA PHE A 135 -25.80 42.65 4.46
C PHE A 135 -25.25 41.53 3.56
N ASN A 136 -25.93 41.21 2.46
CA ASN A 136 -25.52 40.13 1.54
C ASN A 136 -24.72 40.64 0.33
N SER A 137 -24.48 41.96 0.27
CA SER A 137 -23.71 42.54 -0.80
C SER A 137 -22.31 42.00 -0.87
N LYS A 138 -21.85 41.57 -2.06
CA LYS A 138 -20.52 41.02 -2.32
C LYS A 138 -19.62 42.09 -2.90
N ASP A 139 -18.38 42.15 -2.43
CA ASP A 139 -17.32 42.94 -3.10
C ASP A 139 -16.81 42.23 -4.38
N ASN A 140 -15.83 42.82 -5.06
CA ASN A 140 -15.26 42.27 -6.30
C ASN A 140 -14.51 40.95 -6.10
N THR A 141 -14.19 40.55 -4.83
CA THR A 141 -13.56 39.27 -4.47
C THR A 141 -14.57 38.24 -3.97
N GLY A 142 -15.87 38.55 -4.06
CA GLY A 142 -16.98 37.67 -3.62
C GLY A 142 -17.27 37.72 -2.12
N LYS A 143 -16.55 38.51 -1.33
CA LYS A 143 -16.71 38.61 0.12
C LYS A 143 -17.91 39.47 0.49
N THR A 144 -18.63 39.04 1.51
CA THR A 144 -19.68 39.83 2.18
C THR A 144 -19.14 40.46 3.45
N ILE A 145 -19.94 41.30 4.09
CA ILE A 145 -19.63 41.93 5.36
C ILE A 145 -19.24 40.93 6.46
N LEU A 146 -19.68 39.68 6.37
CA LEU A 146 -19.31 38.64 7.36
C LEU A 146 -17.81 38.38 7.35
N PHE A 147 -17.16 38.40 6.17
CA PHE A 147 -15.70 38.26 6.07
C PHE A 147 -14.98 39.43 6.74
N ASP A 148 -15.48 40.67 6.52
CA ASP A 148 -14.91 41.88 7.12
C ASP A 148 -15.12 41.89 8.64
N ALA A 149 -16.29 41.48 9.11
CA ALA A 149 -16.60 41.38 10.55
C ALA A 149 -15.64 40.42 11.26
N ILE A 150 -15.40 39.23 10.67
CA ILE A 150 -14.44 38.26 11.21
C ILE A 150 -13.01 38.83 11.17
N GLU A 151 -12.65 39.55 10.11
CA GLU A 151 -11.33 40.15 9.98
C GLU A 151 -11.09 41.25 11.02
N SER A 152 -12.14 42.01 11.37
CA SER A 152 -12.07 43.06 12.40
C SER A 152 -11.89 42.53 13.81
N GLU A 153 -12.21 41.26 14.07
CA GLU A 153 -12.21 40.60 15.39
C GLU A 153 -13.11 41.31 16.43
N ASN A 154 -13.96 42.22 16.02
CA ASN A 154 -14.89 42.93 16.92
C ASN A 154 -16.14 42.05 17.13
N ILE A 155 -16.24 41.49 18.35
CA ILE A 155 -17.32 40.53 18.68
C ILE A 155 -18.73 41.16 18.59
N ASP A 156 -18.86 42.46 18.89
CA ASP A 156 -20.18 43.13 18.81
C ASP A 156 -20.62 43.28 17.37
N ILE A 157 -19.69 43.66 16.45
CA ILE A 157 -19.97 43.73 15.00
C ILE A 157 -20.28 42.32 14.46
N ILE A 158 -19.52 41.30 14.87
CA ILE A 158 -19.74 39.93 14.44
C ILE A 158 -21.17 39.48 14.85
N ASN A 159 -21.56 39.70 16.09
CA ASN A 159 -22.88 39.30 16.56
C ASN A 159 -24.00 40.02 15.81
N ASP A 160 -23.88 41.35 15.64
CA ASP A 160 -24.89 42.12 14.88
C ASP A 160 -24.99 41.63 13.41
N VAL A 161 -23.84 41.32 12.77
CA VAL A 161 -23.84 40.78 11.41
C VAL A 161 -24.49 39.39 11.37
N LEU A 162 -24.18 38.51 12.34
CA LEU A 162 -24.75 37.16 12.43
C LEU A 162 -26.24 37.13 12.69
N GLU A 163 -26.81 38.25 13.22
CA GLU A 163 -28.25 38.41 13.43
C GLU A 163 -28.99 38.89 12.17
N ASN A 164 -28.26 39.58 11.25
CA ASN A 164 -28.85 40.24 10.10
C ASN A 164 -28.59 39.53 8.76
N ILE A 165 -27.79 38.45 8.75
CA ILE A 165 -27.55 37.65 7.55
C ILE A 165 -28.35 36.34 7.61
N GLU A 166 -28.83 35.88 6.47
CA GLU A 166 -29.53 34.60 6.31
C GLU A 166 -28.66 33.49 5.74
N ASP A 167 -27.74 33.84 4.81
CA ASP A 167 -26.87 32.88 4.15
C ASP A 167 -25.42 32.98 4.65
N PHE A 168 -25.02 31.97 5.41
CA PHE A 168 -23.65 31.82 5.96
C PHE A 168 -22.71 31.09 4.99
N ASN A 169 -23.21 30.63 3.83
CA ASN A 169 -22.48 29.76 2.89
C ASN A 169 -21.96 30.50 1.66
N ILE A 170 -21.99 31.84 1.70
CA ILE A 170 -21.45 32.67 0.61
C ILE A 170 -19.94 32.42 0.46
N LEU A 171 -19.51 32.24 -0.79
CA LEU A 171 -18.12 31.92 -1.13
C LEU A 171 -17.37 33.15 -1.60
N ASP A 172 -16.13 33.28 -1.15
CA ASP A 172 -15.14 34.20 -1.72
C ASP A 172 -14.57 33.67 -3.05
N GLU A 173 -13.67 34.43 -3.63
CA GLU A 173 -12.96 34.04 -4.88
C GLU A 173 -12.16 32.73 -4.77
N ASN A 174 -11.83 32.26 -3.58
CA ASN A 174 -11.12 30.99 -3.32
C ASN A 174 -12.07 29.81 -3.11
N GLY A 175 -13.39 30.03 -3.16
CA GLY A 175 -14.39 29.02 -2.83
C GLY A 175 -14.55 28.79 -1.33
N GLN A 176 -14.07 29.72 -0.49
CA GLN A 176 -14.09 29.62 0.96
C GLN A 176 -15.29 30.38 1.53
N THR A 177 -15.94 29.81 2.55
CA THR A 177 -16.89 30.54 3.40
C THR A 177 -16.15 31.36 4.45
N ALA A 178 -16.84 32.27 5.10
CA ALA A 178 -16.29 33.03 6.22
C ALA A 178 -15.76 32.14 7.36
N LEU A 179 -16.29 30.91 7.53
CA LEU A 179 -15.81 29.95 8.52
C LEU A 179 -14.34 29.57 8.32
N PHE A 180 -13.85 29.47 7.07
CA PHE A 180 -12.44 29.19 6.79
C PHE A 180 -11.50 30.25 7.38
N LYS A 181 -11.96 31.51 7.43
CA LYS A 181 -11.20 32.60 8.08
C LYS A 181 -11.34 32.55 9.59
N ALA A 182 -12.54 32.26 10.11
CA ALA A 182 -12.82 32.24 11.52
C ALA A 182 -11.99 31.20 12.28
N VAL A 183 -11.78 29.99 11.71
CA VAL A 183 -10.99 28.92 12.37
C VAL A 183 -9.51 29.26 12.50
N LEU A 184 -9.03 30.24 11.74
CA LEU A 184 -7.64 30.72 11.79
C LEU A 184 -7.44 31.87 12.76
N LYS A 185 -8.51 32.48 13.30
CA LYS A 185 -8.41 33.56 14.26
C LYS A 185 -7.97 33.06 15.64
N ASP A 186 -7.46 33.99 16.44
CA ASP A 186 -6.99 33.64 17.79
C ASP A 186 -8.14 33.46 18.79
N ASP A 187 -9.26 34.16 18.60
CA ASP A 187 -10.46 33.94 19.39
C ASP A 187 -11.31 32.81 18.78
N ILE A 188 -11.28 31.65 19.43
CA ILE A 188 -12.06 30.47 19.01
C ILE A 188 -13.58 30.70 19.06
N ASN A 189 -14.05 31.67 19.89
CA ASN A 189 -15.47 31.96 20.02
C ASN A 189 -16.07 32.47 18.72
N ILE A 190 -15.30 33.14 17.87
CA ILE A 190 -15.73 33.59 16.56
C ILE A 190 -16.19 32.38 15.71
N ALA A 191 -15.36 31.37 15.62
CA ALA A 191 -15.68 30.14 14.86
C ALA A 191 -16.80 29.35 15.52
N LEU A 192 -16.83 29.23 16.86
CA LEU A 192 -17.88 28.53 17.60
C LEU A 192 -19.25 29.23 17.44
N ASN A 193 -19.27 30.56 17.42
CA ASN A 193 -20.49 31.33 17.20
C ASN A 193 -21.04 31.08 15.78
N LEU A 194 -20.18 31.12 14.75
CA LEU A 194 -20.57 30.73 13.39
C LEU A 194 -21.08 29.28 13.33
N LEU A 195 -20.43 28.35 13.99
CA LEU A 195 -20.83 26.95 14.05
C LEU A 195 -22.14 26.73 14.81
N SER A 196 -22.60 27.70 15.59
CA SER A 196 -23.95 27.65 16.21
C SER A 196 -25.06 27.90 15.18
N LYS A 197 -24.76 28.51 14.05
CA LYS A 197 -25.70 28.83 12.96
C LYS A 197 -25.87 27.67 11.99
N ASN A 198 -26.82 27.82 11.04
CA ASN A 198 -27.06 26.84 9.99
C ASN A 198 -26.02 26.98 8.85
N ILE A 199 -24.78 26.56 9.12
CA ILE A 199 -23.68 26.60 8.16
C ILE A 199 -23.37 25.21 7.61
N ASN A 200 -23.12 25.13 6.29
CA ASN A 200 -22.64 23.91 5.65
C ASN A 200 -21.13 23.76 5.85
N VAL A 201 -20.74 22.85 6.73
CA VAL A 201 -19.32 22.59 7.05
C VAL A 201 -18.58 21.79 5.99
N ASN A 202 -19.31 21.19 5.02
CA ASN A 202 -18.75 20.32 3.97
C ASN A 202 -18.42 21.08 2.66
N ILE A 203 -18.50 22.40 2.67
CA ILE A 203 -18.04 23.20 1.55
C ILE A 203 -16.52 23.03 1.40
N VAL A 204 -16.06 22.89 0.14
CA VAL A 204 -14.65 22.77 -0.20
C VAL A 204 -14.16 23.99 -0.97
N ASP A 205 -12.94 24.37 -0.72
CA ASP A 205 -12.25 25.44 -1.44
C ASP A 205 -11.80 25.00 -2.85
N LYS A 206 -11.13 25.88 -3.57
CA LYS A 206 -10.57 25.57 -4.90
C LYS A 206 -9.56 24.44 -4.91
N ASN A 207 -8.98 24.07 -3.76
CA ASN A 207 -8.05 22.95 -3.62
C ASN A 207 -8.75 21.62 -3.28
N GLY A 208 -10.09 21.63 -3.11
CA GLY A 208 -10.85 20.48 -2.67
C GLY A 208 -10.77 20.24 -1.16
N GLN A 209 -10.27 21.22 -0.39
CA GLN A 209 -10.09 21.14 1.05
C GLN A 209 -11.32 21.71 1.77
N ASN A 210 -11.86 20.99 2.74
CA ASN A 210 -12.87 21.56 3.65
C ASN A 210 -12.19 22.32 4.81
N VAL A 211 -13.00 22.89 5.69
CA VAL A 211 -12.51 23.74 6.77
C VAL A 211 -11.63 23.01 7.79
N LEU A 212 -11.66 21.65 7.85
CA LEU A 212 -10.76 20.88 8.73
C LEU A 212 -9.29 21.07 8.40
N PHE A 213 -8.93 21.13 7.10
CA PHE A 213 -7.55 21.38 6.68
C PHE A 213 -6.99 22.72 7.20
N TYR A 214 -7.87 23.64 7.54
CA TYR A 214 -7.52 24.92 8.13
C TYR A 214 -7.56 24.88 9.66
N ALA A 215 -8.55 24.19 10.22
CA ALA A 215 -8.72 24.09 11.67
C ALA A 215 -7.53 23.39 12.35
N ILE A 216 -6.95 22.36 11.71
CA ILE A 216 -5.82 21.60 12.26
C ILE A 216 -4.54 22.42 12.40
N LEU A 217 -4.35 23.49 11.62
CA LEU A 217 -3.12 24.29 11.64
C LEU A 217 -2.81 24.90 13.03
N LYS A 218 -3.84 25.22 13.80
CA LYS A 218 -3.71 25.75 15.16
C LYS A 218 -3.54 24.66 16.23
N GLY A 219 -3.54 23.38 15.83
CA GLY A 219 -3.31 22.25 16.72
C GLY A 219 -4.34 22.13 17.82
N ALA A 220 -3.89 21.79 19.03
CA ALA A 220 -4.75 21.55 20.19
C ALA A 220 -5.67 22.73 20.56
N ARG A 221 -5.28 23.96 20.21
CA ARG A 221 -6.12 25.14 20.46
C ARG A 221 -7.49 25.05 19.79
N ASN A 222 -7.55 24.44 18.62
CA ASN A 222 -8.78 24.31 17.84
C ASN A 222 -9.58 23.04 18.14
N ILE A 223 -9.21 22.23 19.14
CA ILE A 223 -9.97 21.02 19.51
C ILE A 223 -11.47 21.32 19.70
N PRO A 224 -11.91 22.36 20.42
CA PRO A 224 -13.33 22.64 20.57
C PRO A 224 -14.05 22.94 19.24
N ILE A 225 -13.35 23.60 18.29
CA ILE A 225 -13.86 23.86 16.95
C ILE A 225 -13.96 22.55 16.16
N ILE A 226 -12.92 21.72 16.22
CA ILE A 226 -12.85 20.42 15.52
C ILE A 226 -13.95 19.49 16.03
N GLU A 227 -14.13 19.39 17.34
CA GLU A 227 -15.24 18.61 17.94
C GLU A 227 -16.59 19.10 17.46
N LYS A 228 -16.79 20.43 17.41
CA LYS A 228 -18.04 21.00 16.90
C LYS A 228 -18.28 20.75 15.42
N LEU A 229 -17.22 20.74 14.61
CA LEU A 229 -17.26 20.35 13.19
C LEU A 229 -17.66 18.88 13.04
N ILE A 230 -17.11 18.00 13.87
CA ILE A 230 -17.45 16.56 13.90
C ILE A 230 -18.92 16.38 14.30
N ASP A 231 -19.40 17.08 15.33
CA ASP A 231 -20.81 17.05 15.74
C ASP A 231 -21.75 17.45 14.59
N LYS A 232 -21.32 18.39 13.75
CA LYS A 232 -22.03 18.83 12.53
C LYS A 232 -21.84 17.88 11.34
N ARG A 233 -21.23 16.72 11.54
CA ARG A 233 -21.00 15.69 10.54
C ARG A 233 -20.16 16.19 9.35
N ILE A 234 -19.08 16.91 9.65
CA ILE A 234 -18.09 17.23 8.61
C ILE A 234 -17.50 15.95 8.04
N ASP A 235 -17.27 15.92 6.73
CA ASP A 235 -16.58 14.80 6.10
C ASP A 235 -15.10 14.82 6.48
N ILE A 236 -14.73 13.92 7.39
CA ILE A 236 -13.33 13.75 7.85
C ILE A 236 -12.50 12.89 6.91
N ASN A 237 -13.15 12.19 5.97
CA ASN A 237 -12.49 11.32 4.98
C ASN A 237 -12.32 11.98 3.61
N ILE A 238 -12.59 13.28 3.52
CA ILE A 238 -12.39 14.02 2.29
C ILE A 238 -10.91 13.99 1.88
N VAL A 239 -10.67 13.92 0.57
CA VAL A 239 -9.35 14.09 -0.03
C VAL A 239 -9.31 15.36 -0.86
N ASP A 240 -8.21 16.09 -0.82
CA ASP A 240 -8.00 17.27 -1.64
C ASP A 240 -7.70 16.91 -3.11
N LYS A 241 -7.49 17.90 -3.96
CA LYS A 241 -7.16 17.69 -5.39
C LYS A 241 -5.85 16.96 -5.64
N ASN A 242 -4.99 16.86 -4.62
CA ASN A 242 -3.73 16.12 -4.64
C ASN A 242 -3.87 14.75 -3.96
N TYR A 243 -5.11 14.28 -3.73
CA TYR A 243 -5.43 13.03 -3.06
C TYR A 243 -4.90 12.94 -1.62
N LYS A 244 -4.65 14.09 -0.96
CA LYS A 244 -4.25 14.14 0.44
C LYS A 244 -5.49 14.18 1.33
N ASN A 245 -5.50 13.35 2.35
CA ASN A 245 -6.49 13.38 3.43
C ASN A 245 -5.97 14.16 4.65
N ILE A 246 -6.75 14.20 5.72
CA ILE A 246 -6.40 14.91 6.96
C ILE A 246 -5.17 14.28 7.65
N ILE A 247 -4.97 12.96 7.57
CA ILE A 247 -3.80 12.32 8.20
C ILE A 247 -2.51 12.64 7.43
N ASP A 248 -2.56 12.68 6.09
CA ASP A 248 -1.45 13.12 5.26
C ASP A 248 -1.02 14.55 5.62
N GLU A 249 -2.01 15.45 5.83
CA GLU A 249 -1.74 16.84 6.18
C GLU A 249 -1.17 16.98 7.60
N LEU A 250 -1.68 16.22 8.57
CA LEU A 250 -1.14 16.21 9.93
C LEU A 250 0.29 15.70 9.97
N LEU A 251 0.62 14.63 9.25
CA LEU A 251 1.98 14.12 9.16
C LEU A 251 2.91 15.11 8.45
N ASN A 252 2.41 15.80 7.41
CA ASN A 252 3.15 16.87 6.75
C ASN A 252 3.49 18.00 7.75
N ILE A 253 2.53 18.41 8.57
CA ILE A 253 2.74 19.40 9.64
C ILE A 253 3.81 18.92 10.64
N VAL A 254 3.75 17.65 11.06
CA VAL A 254 4.76 17.07 11.97
C VAL A 254 6.16 17.08 11.37
N ASN A 255 6.27 16.74 10.08
CA ASN A 255 7.56 16.78 9.37
C ASN A 255 8.10 18.22 9.24
N ILE A 256 7.23 19.21 9.03
CA ILE A 256 7.60 20.63 9.04
C ILE A 256 8.10 21.05 10.44
N GLN A 257 7.41 20.63 11.52
CA GLN A 257 7.85 20.92 12.90
C GLN A 257 9.25 20.39 13.19
N LYS A 258 9.61 19.23 12.63
CA LYS A 258 10.94 18.63 12.78
C LYS A 258 12.01 19.26 11.87
N ASN A 259 11.67 20.29 11.07
CA ASN A 259 12.50 20.88 10.01
C ASN A 259 12.92 19.88 8.91
N GLU A 260 12.16 18.82 8.73
CA GLU A 260 12.41 17.80 7.70
C GLU A 260 11.91 18.24 6.32
N LEU A 261 10.93 19.18 6.29
CA LEU A 261 10.38 19.75 5.07
C LEU A 261 10.42 21.29 5.11
N LYS A 262 10.66 21.89 3.93
CA LYS A 262 10.44 23.32 3.72
C LYS A 262 9.00 23.50 3.21
N PHE A 263 8.36 24.58 3.61
CA PHE A 263 7.00 24.90 3.17
C PHE A 263 6.98 26.17 2.31
N GLU A 264 6.15 26.15 1.27
CA GLU A 264 5.87 27.30 0.41
C GLU A 264 4.51 27.95 0.75
N ASP A 265 3.61 27.18 1.36
CA ASP A 265 2.28 27.65 1.74
C ASP A 265 2.35 28.46 3.05
N LYS A 266 1.98 29.74 2.94
CA LYS A 266 1.95 30.68 4.08
C LYS A 266 1.06 30.22 5.25
N ARG A 267 0.08 29.34 5.02
CA ARG A 267 -0.75 28.80 6.09
C ARG A 267 0.06 28.08 7.16
N TYR A 268 1.19 27.49 6.79
CA TYR A 268 2.06 26.78 7.74
C TYR A 268 2.83 27.69 8.70
N GLU A 269 2.85 29.02 8.48
CA GLU A 269 3.33 30.00 9.46
C GLU A 269 2.49 29.96 10.76
N LEU A 270 1.26 29.43 10.70
CA LEU A 270 0.36 29.26 11.84
C LEU A 270 0.64 28.03 12.69
N ILE A 271 1.53 27.14 12.25
CA ILE A 271 1.89 25.93 12.99
C ILE A 271 2.60 26.31 14.28
N ASN A 272 2.06 25.81 15.41
CA ASN A 272 2.73 25.95 16.69
C ASN A 272 3.68 24.75 16.91
N PRO A 273 4.99 24.97 16.98
CA PRO A 273 5.96 23.88 17.16
C PRO A 273 5.83 23.11 18.48
N LYS A 274 5.05 23.62 19.43
CA LYS A 274 4.81 22.97 20.74
C LYS A 274 3.55 22.08 20.74
N ASN A 275 2.73 22.10 19.68
CA ASN A 275 1.53 21.30 19.62
C ASN A 275 1.84 19.84 19.24
N ASP A 276 1.11 18.92 19.86
CA ASP A 276 1.10 17.52 19.49
C ASP A 276 0.02 17.27 18.42
N TYR A 277 0.43 17.31 17.15
CA TYR A 277 -0.48 17.07 16.02
C TYR A 277 -0.81 15.59 15.85
N LEU A 278 0.00 14.68 16.41
CA LEU A 278 -0.31 13.25 16.40
C LEU A 278 -1.50 12.93 17.31
N ALA A 279 -1.67 13.68 18.41
CA ALA A 279 -2.86 13.56 19.26
C ALA A 279 -4.15 13.95 18.51
N LEU A 280 -4.07 14.92 17.59
CA LEU A 280 -5.21 15.26 16.71
C LEU A 280 -5.53 14.13 15.72
N ALA A 281 -4.53 13.46 15.17
CA ALA A 281 -4.75 12.31 14.30
C ALA A 281 -5.53 11.21 15.04
N LEU A 282 -5.17 10.91 16.29
CA LEU A 282 -5.91 9.95 17.12
C LEU A 282 -7.36 10.38 17.38
N LEU A 283 -7.61 11.68 17.57
CA LEU A 283 -8.98 12.21 17.69
C LEU A 283 -9.80 11.93 16.42
N PHE A 284 -9.25 12.17 15.24
CA PHE A 284 -9.94 11.91 13.98
C PHE A 284 -10.15 10.42 13.74
N ILE A 285 -9.18 9.56 14.02
CA ILE A 285 -9.29 8.10 13.89
C ILE A 285 -10.41 7.56 14.80
N LYS A 286 -10.47 8.04 16.04
CA LYS A 286 -11.56 7.71 16.97
C LYS A 286 -12.95 8.09 16.41
N ASN A 287 -13.02 9.11 15.58
CA ASN A 287 -14.24 9.58 14.94
C ASN A 287 -14.44 9.04 13.51
N GLY A 288 -13.67 8.02 13.08
CA GLY A 288 -13.90 7.29 11.84
C GLY A 288 -13.04 7.76 10.64
N LEU A 289 -11.91 8.46 10.88
CA LEU A 289 -10.94 8.71 9.82
C LEU A 289 -10.35 7.38 9.34
N LYS A 290 -10.41 7.14 8.03
CA LYS A 290 -9.79 5.99 7.39
C LYS A 290 -8.30 6.24 7.22
N VAL A 291 -7.47 5.35 7.77
CA VAL A 291 -6.01 5.47 7.71
C VAL A 291 -5.46 5.04 6.34
N ASP A 292 -6.12 4.06 5.71
CA ASP A 292 -5.66 3.41 4.47
C ASP A 292 -6.26 4.01 3.19
N THR A 293 -6.46 5.32 3.15
CA THR A 293 -6.83 6.00 1.91
C THR A 293 -5.65 6.02 0.93
N VAL A 294 -5.95 5.93 -0.37
CA VAL A 294 -4.93 5.88 -1.42
C VAL A 294 -4.87 7.19 -2.20
N ASP A 295 -3.67 7.54 -2.65
CA ASP A 295 -3.44 8.67 -3.56
C ASP A 295 -3.71 8.30 -5.03
N ALA A 296 -3.34 9.19 -5.96
CA ALA A 296 -3.50 8.99 -7.41
C ALA A 296 -2.74 7.78 -7.96
N ASP A 297 -1.65 7.40 -7.29
CA ASP A 297 -0.81 6.25 -7.67
C ASP A 297 -1.26 4.95 -6.97
N GLY A 298 -2.36 4.99 -6.23
CA GLY A 298 -2.88 3.87 -5.47
C GLY A 298 -2.08 3.55 -4.20
N LYS A 299 -1.23 4.46 -3.72
CA LYS A 299 -0.41 4.27 -2.52
C LYS A 299 -1.08 4.84 -1.29
N THR A 300 -1.06 4.07 -0.20
CA THR A 300 -1.50 4.56 1.12
C THR A 300 -0.46 5.49 1.75
N THR A 301 -0.90 6.26 2.75
CA THR A 301 0.01 7.10 3.56
C THR A 301 1.11 6.26 4.19
N LEU A 302 0.80 5.06 4.69
CA LEU A 302 1.80 4.14 5.24
C LEU A 302 2.88 3.76 4.21
N GLN A 303 2.48 3.44 2.97
CA GLN A 303 3.43 3.12 1.90
C GLN A 303 4.35 4.30 1.58
N LYS A 304 3.82 5.53 1.54
CA LYS A 304 4.61 6.75 1.32
C LYS A 304 5.63 6.99 2.44
N GLU A 305 5.23 6.83 3.69
CA GLU A 305 6.12 7.04 4.84
C GLU A 305 7.22 5.95 4.94
N ILE A 306 6.92 4.71 4.50
CA ILE A 306 7.92 3.64 4.35
C ILE A 306 8.94 4.01 3.26
N GLU A 307 8.50 4.48 2.09
CA GLU A 307 9.39 4.92 1.00
C GLU A 307 10.29 6.09 1.43
N ASN A 308 9.75 7.02 2.21
CA ASN A 308 10.49 8.15 2.79
C ASN A 308 11.40 7.74 3.96
N LYS A 309 11.35 6.48 4.39
CA LYS A 309 12.09 5.94 5.56
C LYS A 309 11.81 6.70 6.85
N ASN A 310 10.59 7.21 7.01
CA ASN A 310 10.17 7.94 8.20
C ASN A 310 9.63 6.99 9.26
N PHE A 311 10.54 6.37 10.01
CA PHE A 311 10.22 5.30 10.98
C PHE A 311 9.19 5.72 12.03
N ALA A 312 9.26 6.96 12.52
CA ALA A 312 8.33 7.45 13.55
C ALA A 312 6.90 7.57 13.03
N ASN A 313 6.73 8.06 11.79
CA ASN A 313 5.41 8.15 11.16
C ASN A 313 4.88 6.77 10.79
N VAL A 314 5.75 5.87 10.30
CA VAL A 314 5.39 4.46 10.02
C VAL A 314 4.87 3.80 11.29
N GLU A 315 5.62 3.90 12.41
CA GLU A 315 5.20 3.33 13.68
C GLU A 315 3.86 3.91 14.15
N PHE A 316 3.70 5.23 14.09
CA PHE A 316 2.46 5.90 14.45
C PHE A 316 1.27 5.43 13.61
N LEU A 317 1.41 5.36 12.27
CA LEU A 317 0.32 4.92 11.38
C LEU A 317 -0.12 3.49 11.66
N ILE A 318 0.85 2.59 11.93
CA ILE A 318 0.56 1.20 12.30
C ILE A 318 -0.18 1.14 13.64
N ASP A 319 0.25 1.91 14.64
CA ASP A 319 -0.41 1.97 15.95
C ASP A 319 -1.82 2.58 15.84
N CYS A 320 -2.08 3.39 14.82
CA CYS A 320 -3.39 3.89 14.45
C CYS A 320 -4.24 2.91 13.64
N GLY A 321 -3.74 1.71 13.36
CA GLY A 321 -4.49 0.66 12.69
C GLY A 321 -4.33 0.62 11.17
N ALA A 322 -3.28 1.24 10.60
CA ALA A 322 -2.95 1.10 9.19
C ALA A 322 -2.67 -0.38 8.85
N ASP A 323 -3.21 -0.85 7.73
CA ASP A 323 -3.08 -2.24 7.32
C ASP A 323 -1.65 -2.54 6.82
N LEU A 324 -0.94 -3.36 7.58
CA LEU A 324 0.40 -3.85 7.25
C LEU A 324 0.42 -4.87 6.11
N ASN A 325 -0.73 -5.46 5.80
CA ASN A 325 -0.85 -6.56 4.86
C ASN A 325 -1.44 -6.13 3.51
N ILE A 326 -1.48 -4.82 3.26
CA ILE A 326 -1.79 -4.28 1.93
C ILE A 326 -0.80 -4.89 0.93
N VAL A 327 -1.33 -5.35 -0.19
CA VAL A 327 -0.55 -6.03 -1.24
C VAL A 327 -0.44 -5.18 -2.51
N ASP A 328 0.66 -5.36 -3.23
CA ASP A 328 0.84 -4.81 -4.58
C ASP A 328 0.14 -5.67 -5.65
N GLU A 329 0.30 -5.31 -6.91
CA GLU A 329 -0.24 -6.05 -8.06
C GLU A 329 0.27 -7.49 -8.18
N TYR A 330 1.37 -7.84 -7.48
CA TYR A 330 1.94 -9.20 -7.42
C TYR A 330 1.55 -9.93 -6.12
N ASN A 331 0.55 -9.44 -5.37
CA ASN A 331 0.11 -9.95 -4.07
C ASN A 331 1.22 -9.95 -2.98
N ARG A 332 2.20 -9.03 -3.07
CA ARG A 332 3.28 -8.88 -2.09
C ARG A 332 2.91 -7.83 -1.06
N ASN A 333 2.96 -8.16 0.21
CA ASN A 333 2.75 -7.21 1.28
C ASN A 333 3.98 -6.30 1.51
N LEU A 334 3.86 -5.33 2.41
CA LEU A 334 4.93 -4.36 2.70
C LEU A 334 6.24 -5.03 3.14
N PHE A 335 6.16 -6.12 3.94
CA PHE A 335 7.35 -6.87 4.36
C PHE A 335 8.05 -7.54 3.17
N HIS A 336 7.29 -8.12 2.23
CA HIS A 336 7.83 -8.66 0.99
C HIS A 336 8.60 -7.59 0.21
N ILE A 337 7.95 -6.45 -0.05
CA ILE A 337 8.49 -5.37 -0.87
C ILE A 337 9.78 -4.82 -0.25
N GLU A 338 9.75 -4.53 1.07
CA GLU A 338 10.93 -3.98 1.76
C GLU A 338 12.09 -4.98 1.83
N THR A 339 11.79 -6.27 1.96
CA THR A 339 12.81 -7.32 1.91
C THR A 339 13.46 -7.39 0.52
N LEU A 340 12.67 -7.37 -0.56
CA LEU A 340 13.18 -7.45 -1.92
C LEU A 340 14.05 -6.24 -2.31
N LYS A 341 13.86 -5.07 -1.69
CA LYS A 341 14.72 -3.90 -1.87
C LYS A 341 16.14 -4.08 -1.29
N GLY A 342 16.38 -5.15 -0.53
CA GLY A 342 17.71 -5.56 -0.06
C GLY A 342 17.97 -5.30 1.42
N TYR A 343 19.17 -5.75 1.85
CA TYR A 343 19.58 -5.71 3.26
C TYR A 343 19.65 -4.30 3.85
N SER A 344 19.89 -3.27 3.03
CA SER A 344 19.93 -1.88 3.50
C SER A 344 18.66 -1.42 4.23
N ASN A 345 17.54 -2.11 3.99
CA ASN A 345 16.24 -1.82 4.58
C ASN A 345 15.94 -2.62 5.88
N TYR A 346 16.95 -3.29 6.46
CA TYR A 346 16.76 -4.16 7.63
C TYR A 346 16.05 -3.50 8.81
N LYS A 347 16.25 -2.19 9.04
CA LYS A 347 15.57 -1.46 10.12
C LYS A 347 14.06 -1.34 9.88
N MET A 348 13.65 -1.13 8.63
CA MET A 348 12.24 -1.11 8.26
C MET A 348 11.64 -2.51 8.38
N MET A 349 12.35 -3.54 7.95
CA MET A 349 11.94 -4.95 8.13
C MET A 349 11.74 -5.28 9.62
N ASP A 350 12.70 -4.85 10.50
CA ASP A 350 12.60 -5.04 11.95
C ASP A 350 11.34 -4.37 12.52
N LEU A 351 11.05 -3.14 12.09
CA LEU A 351 9.87 -2.40 12.53
C LEU A 351 8.58 -3.10 12.09
N LEU A 352 8.48 -3.46 10.80
CA LEU A 352 7.29 -4.12 10.26
C LEU A 352 7.01 -5.46 10.98
N VAL A 353 8.04 -6.27 11.21
CA VAL A 353 7.91 -7.54 11.94
C VAL A 353 7.53 -7.30 13.40
N ALA A 354 8.15 -6.33 14.08
CA ALA A 354 7.82 -5.98 15.47
C ALA A 354 6.36 -5.52 15.61
N LYS A 355 5.80 -4.90 14.57
CA LYS A 355 4.40 -4.44 14.51
C LYS A 355 3.43 -5.50 13.97
N GLY A 356 3.90 -6.72 13.67
CA GLY A 356 3.03 -7.85 13.32
C GLY A 356 2.76 -8.04 11.83
N ALA A 357 3.62 -7.54 10.96
CA ALA A 357 3.53 -7.84 9.52
C ALA A 357 3.55 -9.36 9.29
N ASN A 358 2.70 -9.86 8.39
CA ASN A 358 2.69 -11.26 8.01
C ASN A 358 3.95 -11.60 7.18
N ILE A 359 4.92 -12.26 7.84
CA ILE A 359 6.19 -12.66 7.20
C ILE A 359 6.04 -13.87 6.27
N ASP A 360 4.93 -14.61 6.39
CA ASP A 360 4.63 -15.83 5.60
C ASP A 360 3.57 -15.58 4.52
N SER A 361 3.27 -14.30 4.22
CA SER A 361 2.37 -13.98 3.11
C SER A 361 2.92 -14.50 1.79
N ARG A 362 2.03 -14.73 0.82
CA ARG A 362 2.38 -15.33 -0.47
C ARG A 362 2.11 -14.38 -1.61
N ASP A 363 3.03 -14.36 -2.56
CA ASP A 363 2.83 -13.65 -3.83
C ASP A 363 1.90 -14.42 -4.78
N LEU A 364 1.70 -13.88 -6.00
CA LEU A 364 0.86 -14.55 -7.03
C LEU A 364 1.39 -15.90 -7.50
N ASP A 365 2.71 -16.15 -7.34
CA ASP A 365 3.35 -17.43 -7.64
C ASP A 365 3.29 -18.41 -6.44
N GLU A 366 2.48 -18.09 -5.40
CA GLU A 366 2.37 -18.85 -4.14
C GLU A 366 3.69 -18.93 -3.35
N LYS A 367 4.63 -18.03 -3.60
CA LYS A 367 5.94 -17.98 -2.95
C LYS A 367 5.91 -17.07 -1.72
N THR A 368 6.60 -17.51 -0.68
CA THR A 368 6.90 -16.69 0.48
C THR A 368 8.09 -15.77 0.20
N VAL A 369 8.33 -14.81 1.09
CA VAL A 369 9.50 -13.94 1.00
C VAL A 369 10.81 -14.73 1.00
N VAL A 370 10.88 -15.86 1.73
CA VAL A 370 12.05 -16.75 1.76
C VAL A 370 12.27 -17.37 0.37
N ASP A 371 11.20 -17.87 -0.26
CA ASP A 371 11.26 -18.42 -1.63
C ASP A 371 11.83 -17.38 -2.61
N ASN A 372 11.35 -16.13 -2.52
CA ASN A 372 11.79 -15.05 -3.40
C ASN A 372 13.26 -14.66 -3.18
N VAL A 373 13.72 -14.58 -1.92
CA VAL A 373 15.13 -14.28 -1.62
C VAL A 373 16.03 -15.41 -2.11
N VAL A 374 15.65 -16.66 -1.91
CA VAL A 374 16.40 -17.82 -2.44
C VAL A 374 16.43 -17.82 -3.97
N GLU A 375 15.33 -17.43 -4.61
CA GLU A 375 15.31 -17.29 -6.07
C GLU A 375 16.24 -16.17 -6.56
N LEU A 376 16.32 -15.04 -5.88
CA LEU A 376 17.27 -13.98 -6.17
C LEU A 376 18.73 -14.47 -6.04
N ILE A 377 19.03 -15.26 -5.01
CA ILE A 377 20.34 -15.91 -4.87
C ILE A 377 20.62 -16.83 -6.06
N ALA A 378 19.67 -17.66 -6.45
CA ALA A 378 19.81 -18.59 -7.56
C ALA A 378 20.02 -17.86 -8.90
N ILE A 379 19.34 -16.75 -9.12
CA ILE A 379 19.47 -15.92 -10.33
C ILE A 379 20.86 -15.25 -10.35
N THR A 380 21.27 -14.60 -9.26
CA THR A 380 22.56 -13.88 -9.20
C THR A 380 23.77 -14.81 -9.27
N ARG A 381 23.62 -16.06 -8.84
CA ARG A 381 24.66 -17.11 -8.97
C ARG A 381 24.59 -17.86 -10.30
N GLY A 382 23.64 -17.52 -11.19
CA GLY A 382 23.48 -18.15 -12.50
C GLY A 382 22.86 -19.55 -12.49
N PHE A 383 22.26 -19.97 -11.38
CA PHE A 383 21.58 -21.27 -11.29
C PHE A 383 20.17 -21.26 -11.88
N LYS A 384 19.57 -20.09 -12.02
CA LYS A 384 18.24 -19.88 -12.60
C LYS A 384 18.21 -18.68 -13.53
N LYS A 385 17.38 -18.74 -14.57
CA LYS A 385 17.10 -17.57 -15.42
C LYS A 385 16.28 -16.53 -14.65
N SER A 386 16.44 -15.25 -15.02
CA SER A 386 15.69 -14.15 -14.41
C SER A 386 14.19 -14.35 -14.51
N ASN A 387 13.51 -14.05 -13.41
CA ASN A 387 12.06 -13.99 -13.34
C ASN A 387 11.62 -12.51 -13.55
N PRO A 388 10.72 -12.21 -14.48
CA PRO A 388 10.26 -10.84 -14.73
C PRO A 388 9.76 -10.11 -13.48
N THR A 389 9.08 -10.79 -12.57
CA THR A 389 8.53 -10.19 -11.34
C THR A 389 9.62 -9.82 -10.32
N LEU A 390 10.77 -10.47 -10.37
CA LEU A 390 11.94 -10.21 -9.51
C LEU A 390 13.02 -9.37 -10.20
N ALA A 391 12.92 -9.18 -11.53
CA ALA A 391 13.92 -8.43 -12.29
C ALA A 391 14.24 -7.04 -11.72
N PRO A 392 13.26 -6.23 -11.22
CA PRO A 392 13.53 -4.92 -10.64
C PRO A 392 14.39 -4.97 -9.36
N TYR A 393 14.45 -6.12 -8.70
CA TYR A 393 15.15 -6.31 -7.42
C TYR A 393 16.51 -6.99 -7.57
N ILE A 394 16.90 -7.39 -8.80
CA ILE A 394 18.19 -8.02 -9.03
C ILE A 394 19.30 -6.96 -8.93
N ASN A 395 20.16 -7.13 -7.93
CA ASN A 395 21.32 -6.28 -7.71
C ASN A 395 22.55 -7.16 -7.46
N GLU A 396 23.48 -7.19 -8.41
CA GLU A 396 24.71 -8.01 -8.32
C GLU A 396 25.63 -7.62 -7.16
N LYS A 397 25.47 -6.39 -6.61
CA LYS A 397 26.24 -5.91 -5.45
C LYS A 397 25.60 -6.30 -4.12
N GLU A 398 24.36 -6.78 -4.14
CA GLU A 398 23.63 -7.14 -2.93
C GLU A 398 24.10 -8.48 -2.36
N ARG A 399 24.24 -8.53 -1.05
CA ARG A 399 24.60 -9.75 -0.30
C ARG A 399 23.34 -10.49 0.12
N TYR A 400 22.65 -11.13 -0.84
CA TYR A 400 21.40 -11.86 -0.58
C TYR A 400 21.56 -13.01 0.42
N ASP A 401 22.77 -13.55 0.62
CA ASP A 401 23.06 -14.52 1.68
C ASP A 401 22.92 -13.90 3.09
N ILE A 402 23.31 -12.62 3.26
CA ILE A 402 23.13 -11.87 4.50
C ILE A 402 21.67 -11.53 4.68
N LEU A 403 21.01 -11.09 3.61
CA LEU A 403 19.56 -10.82 3.62
C LEU A 403 18.77 -12.06 4.01
N LEU A 404 19.09 -13.23 3.43
CA LEU A 404 18.44 -14.50 3.79
C LEU A 404 18.58 -14.81 5.28
N LYS A 405 19.80 -14.71 5.84
CA LYS A 405 20.03 -14.92 7.27
C LYS A 405 19.23 -13.95 8.13
N LYS A 406 19.09 -12.69 7.68
CA LYS A 406 18.24 -11.71 8.38
C LYS A 406 16.77 -12.10 8.35
N VAL A 407 16.23 -12.49 7.20
CA VAL A 407 14.84 -12.96 7.08
C VAL A 407 14.59 -14.19 7.93
N LEU A 408 15.52 -15.16 7.92
CA LEU A 408 15.43 -16.37 8.74
C LEU A 408 15.48 -16.10 10.25
N SER A 409 16.10 -14.98 10.67
CA SER A 409 16.10 -14.57 12.09
C SER A 409 14.71 -14.23 12.62
N TYR A 410 13.75 -13.91 11.76
CA TYR A 410 12.34 -13.68 12.11
C TYR A 410 11.54 -14.98 12.24
N LYS A 411 12.15 -16.14 11.98
CA LYS A 411 11.55 -17.48 12.09
C LYS A 411 10.34 -17.69 11.17
N PRO A 412 10.48 -17.46 9.86
CA PRO A 412 9.41 -17.73 8.91
C PRO A 412 9.10 -19.23 8.85
N ASN A 413 7.91 -19.56 8.33
CA ASN A 413 7.51 -20.93 8.11
C ASN A 413 8.21 -21.54 6.89
N LEU A 414 9.32 -22.24 7.09
CA LEU A 414 10.08 -22.91 6.03
C LEU A 414 9.36 -24.13 5.43
N GLU A 415 8.31 -24.62 6.07
CA GLU A 415 7.51 -25.76 5.60
C GLU A 415 6.32 -25.36 4.74
N ALA A 416 6.15 -24.05 4.47
CA ALA A 416 5.08 -23.53 3.65
C ALA A 416 5.07 -24.17 2.26
N LYS A 417 4.01 -24.93 1.94
CA LYS A 417 3.87 -25.64 0.65
C LYS A 417 3.09 -24.78 -0.35
N ARG A 418 3.56 -24.76 -1.59
CA ARG A 418 2.86 -24.18 -2.76
C ARG A 418 1.73 -25.09 -3.24
N LEU A 419 1.01 -24.66 -4.27
CA LEU A 419 -0.10 -25.43 -4.85
C LEU A 419 0.29 -26.83 -5.36
N ASP A 420 1.55 -27.02 -5.79
CA ASP A 420 2.09 -28.32 -6.19
C ASP A 420 2.52 -29.21 -5.02
N GLY A 421 2.39 -28.70 -3.79
CA GLY A 421 2.81 -29.36 -2.55
C GLY A 421 4.29 -29.22 -2.24
N LYS A 422 5.08 -28.55 -3.09
CA LYS A 422 6.51 -28.32 -2.90
C LYS A 422 6.76 -27.09 -2.03
N ASN A 423 7.88 -27.09 -1.34
CA ASN A 423 8.40 -25.94 -0.59
C ASN A 423 9.78 -25.54 -1.13
N ILE A 424 10.40 -24.57 -0.49
CA ILE A 424 11.73 -24.05 -0.86
C ILE A 424 12.83 -25.13 -0.96
N LEU A 425 12.72 -26.22 -0.19
CA LEU A 425 13.70 -27.31 -0.24
C LEU A 425 13.79 -27.97 -1.61
N PHE A 426 12.65 -28.15 -2.29
CA PHE A 426 12.61 -28.72 -3.62
C PHE A 426 13.37 -27.85 -4.63
N ASP A 427 13.22 -26.53 -4.54
CA ASP A 427 13.93 -25.59 -5.42
C ASP A 427 15.44 -25.60 -5.15
N LEU A 428 15.86 -25.55 -3.89
CA LEU A 428 17.27 -25.56 -3.51
C LEU A 428 18.00 -26.79 -4.00
N VAL A 429 17.36 -27.94 -3.87
CA VAL A 429 17.90 -29.20 -4.34
C VAL A 429 18.05 -29.20 -5.86
N MET A 430 17.09 -28.58 -6.57
CA MET A 430 17.11 -28.47 -8.04
C MET A 430 18.12 -27.44 -8.54
N TYR A 431 18.30 -26.29 -7.83
CA TYR A 431 19.27 -25.26 -8.21
C TYR A 431 20.72 -25.65 -7.98
N ASN A 432 21.01 -26.72 -7.22
CA ASN A 432 22.37 -27.13 -6.86
C ASN A 432 23.10 -26.10 -5.97
N ASP A 433 22.35 -25.30 -5.22
CA ASP A 433 22.93 -24.29 -4.34
C ASP A 433 23.08 -24.81 -2.91
N TYR A 434 24.23 -25.47 -2.65
CA TYR A 434 24.50 -26.07 -1.35
C TYR A 434 24.79 -25.08 -0.24
N GLU A 435 25.32 -23.90 -0.58
CA GLU A 435 25.58 -22.86 0.41
C GLU A 435 24.26 -22.32 0.96
N THR A 436 23.31 -22.04 0.08
CA THR A 436 21.96 -21.62 0.49
C THR A 436 21.22 -22.75 1.18
N LEU A 437 21.34 -23.99 0.68
CA LEU A 437 20.76 -25.16 1.32
C LEU A 437 21.26 -25.33 2.77
N GLU A 438 22.58 -25.18 3.01
CA GLU A 438 23.17 -25.27 4.34
C GLU A 438 22.63 -24.20 5.28
N ILE A 439 22.45 -22.95 4.79
CA ILE A 439 21.84 -21.88 5.56
C ILE A 439 20.42 -22.29 6.00
N ILE A 440 19.59 -22.78 5.08
CA ILE A 440 18.20 -23.16 5.34
C ILE A 440 18.13 -24.38 6.29
N VAL A 441 18.99 -25.40 6.07
CA VAL A 441 19.04 -26.61 6.94
C VAL A 441 19.43 -26.26 8.37
N ASN A 442 20.39 -25.34 8.54
CA ASN A 442 20.81 -24.88 9.87
C ASN A 442 19.69 -24.12 10.62
N HIS A 443 18.65 -23.63 9.90
CA HIS A 443 17.47 -23.02 10.50
C HIS A 443 16.30 -23.99 10.69
N GLY A 444 16.53 -25.29 10.50
CA GLY A 444 15.65 -26.36 10.98
C GLY A 444 14.55 -26.80 10.01
N ILE A 445 14.71 -26.58 8.69
CA ILE A 445 13.76 -27.10 7.70
C ILE A 445 13.65 -28.63 7.79
N ASN A 446 12.44 -29.15 7.72
CA ASN A 446 12.21 -30.59 7.62
C ASN A 446 12.56 -31.10 6.21
N LEU A 447 13.62 -31.91 6.12
CA LEU A 447 14.14 -32.44 4.85
C LEU A 447 13.25 -33.55 4.25
N ASN A 448 12.28 -34.03 5.01
CA ASN A 448 11.44 -35.17 4.67
C ASN A 448 10.01 -34.78 4.25
N LEU A 449 9.78 -33.48 4.01
CA LEU A 449 8.50 -33.03 3.47
C LEU A 449 8.25 -33.58 2.06
N THR A 450 6.99 -33.85 1.79
CA THR A 450 6.56 -34.43 0.51
C THR A 450 5.67 -33.46 -0.27
N ASP A 451 5.73 -33.56 -1.59
CA ASP A 451 4.82 -32.91 -2.53
C ASP A 451 3.45 -33.63 -2.58
N LYS A 452 2.58 -33.23 -3.53
CA LYS A 452 1.25 -33.87 -3.72
C LYS A 452 1.31 -35.31 -4.18
N GLU A 453 2.43 -35.75 -4.74
CA GLU A 453 2.67 -37.14 -5.15
C GLU A 453 3.32 -37.97 -4.02
N ASN A 454 3.40 -37.44 -2.82
CA ASN A 454 4.15 -37.97 -1.69
C ASN A 454 5.67 -38.13 -1.98
N LYS A 455 6.21 -37.43 -2.96
CA LYS A 455 7.63 -37.45 -3.26
C LYS A 455 8.38 -36.48 -2.37
N THR A 456 9.51 -36.92 -1.82
CA THR A 456 10.45 -36.04 -1.12
C THR A 456 11.32 -35.27 -2.12
N ALA A 457 11.98 -34.20 -1.67
CA ALA A 457 12.96 -33.48 -2.48
C ALA A 457 14.10 -34.41 -2.95
N LEU A 458 14.51 -35.38 -2.12
CA LEU A 458 15.48 -36.41 -2.50
C LEU A 458 14.97 -37.28 -3.68
N MET A 459 13.71 -37.69 -3.67
CA MET A 459 13.12 -38.47 -4.77
C MET A 459 13.10 -37.65 -6.06
N CYS A 460 12.66 -36.39 -6.02
CA CYS A 460 12.67 -35.51 -7.19
C CYS A 460 14.09 -35.29 -7.74
N MET A 461 15.06 -35.05 -6.84
CA MET A 461 16.46 -34.92 -7.20
C MET A 461 16.98 -36.17 -7.92
N VAL A 462 16.68 -37.37 -7.38
CA VAL A 462 17.11 -38.63 -7.97
C VAL A 462 16.43 -38.86 -9.31
N GLU A 463 15.11 -38.62 -9.43
CA GLU A 463 14.38 -38.77 -10.70
C GLU A 463 14.97 -37.91 -11.83
N GLU A 464 15.36 -36.67 -11.54
CA GLU A 464 16.07 -35.82 -12.54
C GLU A 464 17.47 -36.35 -12.84
N GLY A 465 18.20 -36.77 -11.83
CA GLY A 465 19.53 -37.34 -11.99
C GLY A 465 19.57 -38.63 -12.79
N LEU A 466 18.48 -39.43 -12.74
CA LEU A 466 18.35 -40.67 -13.52
C LEU A 466 18.16 -40.41 -15.04
N LYS A 467 17.75 -39.22 -15.44
CA LYS A 467 17.63 -38.81 -16.86
C LYS A 467 18.99 -38.40 -17.47
N ILE A 468 20.02 -38.19 -16.64
CA ILE A 468 21.32 -37.70 -17.09
C ILE A 468 22.11 -38.87 -17.73
N THR A 469 22.48 -38.70 -19.00
CA THR A 469 23.23 -39.69 -19.80
C THR A 469 24.69 -39.31 -19.93
N GLU A 470 25.01 -38.00 -19.94
CA GLU A 470 26.38 -37.53 -20.09
C GLU A 470 27.22 -37.84 -18.84
N LYS A 471 28.39 -38.42 -19.06
CA LYS A 471 29.28 -38.93 -17.99
C LYS A 471 29.72 -37.85 -17.00
N LEU A 472 30.03 -36.66 -17.51
CA LEU A 472 30.49 -35.54 -16.68
C LEU A 472 29.35 -35.02 -15.80
N ASP A 473 28.19 -34.80 -16.39
CA ASP A 473 26.99 -34.33 -15.69
C ASP A 473 26.55 -35.34 -14.64
N LYS A 474 26.67 -36.64 -14.97
CA LYS A 474 26.37 -37.70 -14.01
C LYS A 474 27.31 -37.66 -12.81
N ALA A 475 28.60 -37.41 -12.99
CA ALA A 475 29.55 -37.27 -11.89
C ALA A 475 29.23 -36.08 -11.00
N TYR A 476 28.80 -34.94 -11.59
CA TYR A 476 28.32 -33.78 -10.84
C TYR A 476 27.06 -34.14 -10.05
N PHE A 477 26.10 -34.81 -10.67
CA PHE A 477 24.91 -35.25 -10.00
C PHE A 477 25.20 -36.17 -8.80
N ILE A 478 26.07 -37.16 -8.95
CA ILE A 478 26.46 -38.06 -7.85
C ILE A 478 27.12 -37.28 -6.71
N LYS A 479 27.95 -36.28 -6.99
CA LYS A 479 28.50 -35.38 -5.95
C LYS A 479 27.39 -34.64 -5.20
N ARG A 480 26.38 -34.14 -5.91
CA ARG A 480 25.20 -33.49 -5.34
C ARG A 480 24.43 -34.43 -4.42
N LEU A 481 24.15 -35.64 -4.91
CA LEU A 481 23.44 -36.65 -4.15
C LEU A 481 24.20 -37.00 -2.87
N VAL A 482 25.51 -37.23 -2.95
CA VAL A 482 26.34 -37.52 -1.76
C VAL A 482 26.32 -36.37 -0.75
N ASN A 483 26.37 -35.11 -1.20
CA ASN A 483 26.30 -33.97 -0.32
C ASN A 483 24.93 -33.88 0.38
N PHE A 484 23.82 -34.08 -0.35
CA PHE A 484 22.49 -34.07 0.23
C PHE A 484 22.27 -35.22 1.21
N LEU A 485 22.82 -36.40 0.89
CA LEU A 485 22.77 -37.55 1.80
C LEU A 485 23.59 -37.38 3.08
N ARG A 486 24.45 -36.36 3.24
CA ARG A 486 25.12 -36.06 4.53
C ARG A 486 24.12 -35.58 5.60
N TYR A 487 23.02 -34.97 5.18
CA TYR A 487 21.98 -34.54 6.10
C TYR A 487 21.12 -35.74 6.59
N ARG A 488 20.26 -35.50 7.56
CA ARG A 488 19.34 -36.51 8.13
C ARG A 488 18.10 -36.65 7.25
N VAL A 489 18.29 -37.11 6.01
CA VAL A 489 17.20 -37.41 5.08
C VAL A 489 16.71 -38.83 5.29
N ASP A 490 15.40 -39.01 5.29
CA ASP A 490 14.75 -40.30 5.31
C ASP A 490 14.63 -40.85 3.87
N VAL A 491 15.33 -41.98 3.63
CA VAL A 491 15.34 -42.63 2.32
C VAL A 491 14.22 -43.65 2.15
N ASP A 492 13.41 -43.85 3.19
CA ASP A 492 12.40 -44.91 3.27
C ASP A 492 10.97 -44.38 3.08
N ILE A 493 10.81 -43.06 2.89
CA ILE A 493 9.52 -42.45 2.56
C ILE A 493 9.03 -43.04 1.22
N GLN A 494 7.73 -43.34 1.14
CA GLN A 494 7.09 -43.92 -0.04
C GLN A 494 6.22 -42.87 -0.78
N ASP A 495 6.36 -42.81 -2.10
CA ASP A 495 5.49 -42.00 -2.97
C ASP A 495 4.07 -42.62 -3.09
N ASN A 496 3.18 -41.99 -3.83
CA ASN A 496 1.81 -42.50 -4.07
C ASN A 496 1.76 -43.86 -4.78
N ASN A 497 2.88 -44.30 -5.36
CA ASN A 497 3.00 -45.66 -5.94
C ASN A 497 3.54 -46.68 -4.93
N GLY A 498 3.77 -46.26 -3.68
CA GLY A 498 4.41 -47.06 -2.64
C GLY A 498 5.92 -47.23 -2.84
N ARG A 499 6.55 -46.45 -3.72
CA ARG A 499 7.99 -46.55 -4.03
C ARG A 499 8.82 -45.65 -3.18
N THR A 500 9.91 -46.16 -2.67
CA THR A 500 10.97 -45.38 -2.06
C THR A 500 11.98 -44.91 -3.14
N VAL A 501 12.88 -44.01 -2.77
CA VAL A 501 13.92 -43.51 -3.69
C VAL A 501 14.80 -44.66 -4.26
N ILE A 502 15.04 -45.72 -3.49
CA ILE A 502 15.84 -46.86 -3.98
C ILE A 502 15.06 -47.72 -5.00
N HIS A 503 13.72 -47.82 -4.91
CA HIS A 503 12.92 -48.46 -5.95
C HIS A 503 13.11 -47.77 -7.30
N ASN A 504 13.04 -46.42 -7.33
CA ASN A 504 13.20 -45.63 -8.54
C ASN A 504 14.61 -45.77 -9.14
N ALA A 505 15.64 -45.77 -8.29
CA ALA A 505 17.03 -45.98 -8.71
C ALA A 505 17.25 -47.38 -9.36
N VAL A 506 16.66 -48.42 -8.78
CA VAL A 506 16.72 -49.79 -9.29
C VAL A 506 15.93 -49.95 -10.60
N ILE A 507 14.75 -49.33 -10.70
CA ILE A 507 13.93 -49.35 -11.94
C ILE A 507 14.69 -48.69 -13.10
N ALA A 508 15.41 -47.60 -12.81
CA ALA A 508 16.23 -46.90 -13.79
C ALA A 508 17.54 -47.61 -14.14
N ASP A 509 17.90 -48.65 -13.38
CA ASP A 509 19.14 -49.44 -13.55
C ASP A 509 20.42 -48.64 -13.28
N ASP A 510 20.39 -47.70 -12.34
CA ASP A 510 21.53 -46.82 -12.03
C ASP A 510 22.32 -47.33 -10.85
N LEU A 511 23.42 -48.05 -11.17
CA LEU A 511 24.33 -48.62 -10.18
C LEU A 511 24.89 -47.57 -9.21
N LEU A 512 25.30 -46.41 -9.72
CA LEU A 512 25.95 -45.38 -8.89
C LEU A 512 24.99 -44.80 -7.87
N VAL A 513 23.75 -44.53 -8.27
CA VAL A 513 22.71 -44.01 -7.35
C VAL A 513 22.36 -45.08 -6.31
N VAL A 514 22.15 -46.33 -6.74
CA VAL A 514 21.84 -47.45 -5.82
C VAL A 514 22.95 -47.61 -4.78
N GLU A 515 24.21 -47.58 -5.19
CA GLU A 515 25.36 -47.66 -4.29
C GLU A 515 25.32 -46.60 -3.19
N LYS A 516 25.07 -45.33 -3.60
CA LYS A 516 25.05 -44.23 -2.63
C LYS A 516 23.84 -44.29 -1.66
N LEU A 517 22.68 -44.74 -2.15
CA LEU A 517 21.50 -44.91 -1.30
C LEU A 517 21.70 -46.06 -0.29
N LEU A 518 22.34 -47.17 -0.67
CA LEU A 518 22.66 -48.26 0.24
C LEU A 518 23.56 -47.84 1.42
N THR A 519 24.42 -46.82 1.22
CA THR A 519 25.23 -46.29 2.35
C THR A 519 24.36 -45.68 3.45
N LYS A 520 23.10 -45.34 3.17
CA LYS A 520 22.11 -44.83 4.13
C LYS A 520 21.30 -45.89 4.83
N LYS A 521 21.60 -47.19 4.61
CA LYS A 521 20.90 -48.31 5.19
C LYS A 521 19.41 -48.30 4.88
N ALA A 522 19.05 -48.00 3.63
CA ALA A 522 17.66 -48.01 3.15
C ALA A 522 16.96 -49.33 3.51
N ASN A 523 15.71 -49.25 3.93
CA ASN A 523 14.89 -50.43 4.28
C ASN A 523 14.48 -51.17 2.99
N LEU A 524 15.17 -52.25 2.70
CA LEU A 524 14.97 -53.05 1.49
C LEU A 524 13.74 -53.92 1.52
N SER A 525 13.02 -54.00 2.66
CA SER A 525 11.79 -54.77 2.83
C SER A 525 10.52 -54.01 2.42
N LEU A 526 10.62 -52.67 2.18
CA LEU A 526 9.48 -51.86 1.78
C LEU A 526 8.98 -52.30 0.40
N LYS A 527 7.64 -52.30 0.27
CA LYS A 527 6.94 -52.78 -0.93
C LYS A 527 6.20 -51.64 -1.65
N ASP A 528 6.28 -51.63 -2.97
CA ASP A 528 5.41 -50.76 -3.75
C ASP A 528 3.94 -51.22 -3.71
N ASN A 529 3.02 -50.51 -4.36
CA ASN A 529 1.59 -50.84 -4.39
C ASN A 529 1.28 -52.20 -5.03
N TYR A 530 2.24 -52.80 -5.74
CA TYR A 530 2.15 -54.13 -6.30
C TYR A 530 2.75 -55.20 -5.39
N GLY A 531 3.19 -54.83 -4.17
CA GLY A 531 3.86 -55.71 -3.21
C GLY A 531 5.32 -56.02 -3.54
N ARG A 532 5.94 -55.29 -4.46
CA ARG A 532 7.31 -55.49 -4.93
C ARG A 532 8.30 -54.73 -4.12
N THR A 533 9.36 -55.36 -3.66
CA THR A 533 10.52 -54.70 -3.07
C THR A 533 11.47 -54.16 -4.15
N ALA A 534 12.43 -53.35 -3.78
CA ALA A 534 13.44 -52.88 -4.72
C ALA A 534 14.14 -54.01 -5.48
N LEU A 535 14.40 -55.16 -4.79
CA LEU A 535 14.99 -56.34 -5.43
C LEU A 535 14.15 -56.88 -6.57
N HIS A 536 12.81 -56.90 -6.46
CA HIS A 536 11.92 -57.35 -7.53
C HIS A 536 12.11 -56.53 -8.81
N HIS A 537 12.39 -55.24 -8.70
CA HIS A 537 12.54 -54.37 -9.85
C HIS A 537 13.82 -54.60 -10.66
N THR A 538 14.81 -55.35 -10.15
CA THR A 538 15.97 -55.80 -10.96
C THR A 538 15.59 -56.68 -12.11
N GLN A 539 14.38 -57.29 -12.12
CA GLN A 539 13.85 -58.12 -13.18
C GLN A 539 13.76 -57.39 -14.53
N TRP A 540 13.45 -56.08 -14.55
CA TRP A 540 13.15 -55.37 -15.79
C TRP A 540 14.35 -55.32 -16.75
N LYS A 541 15.56 -55.16 -16.20
CA LYS A 541 16.81 -55.12 -16.96
C LYS A 541 17.67 -56.35 -16.76
N GLY A 542 17.32 -57.24 -15.83
CA GLY A 542 18.11 -58.40 -15.47
C GLY A 542 19.45 -58.05 -14.82
N ASN A 543 19.53 -56.89 -14.13
CA ASN A 543 20.79 -56.38 -13.58
C ASN A 543 21.22 -57.18 -12.33
N TYR A 544 22.08 -58.16 -12.58
CA TYR A 544 22.59 -59.01 -11.49
C TYR A 544 23.55 -58.30 -10.55
N GLN A 545 24.20 -57.19 -10.95
CA GLN A 545 25.08 -56.41 -10.09
C GLN A 545 24.30 -55.67 -9.01
N ILE A 546 23.22 -54.98 -9.41
CA ILE A 546 22.32 -54.33 -8.48
C ILE A 546 21.70 -55.37 -7.55
N ALA A 547 21.21 -56.50 -8.06
CA ALA A 547 20.68 -57.55 -7.25
C ALA A 547 21.68 -58.04 -6.19
N ARG A 548 22.95 -58.26 -6.57
CA ARG A 548 24.03 -58.63 -5.63
C ARG A 548 24.22 -57.64 -4.53
N TRP A 549 24.23 -56.32 -4.86
CA TRP A 549 24.39 -55.30 -3.84
C TRP A 549 23.22 -55.23 -2.89
N LEU A 550 22.00 -55.32 -3.40
CA LEU A 550 20.77 -55.34 -2.56
C LEU A 550 20.80 -56.55 -1.60
N ILE A 551 21.13 -57.77 -2.13
CA ILE A 551 21.22 -58.98 -1.33
C ILE A 551 22.32 -58.89 -0.28
N ALA A 552 23.51 -58.41 -0.65
CA ALA A 552 24.61 -58.20 0.29
C ALA A 552 24.28 -57.14 1.36
N SER A 553 23.34 -56.23 1.08
CA SER A 553 22.81 -55.23 2.02
C SER A 553 21.59 -55.72 2.82
N GLY A 554 21.21 -57.03 2.68
CA GLY A 554 20.17 -57.65 3.49
C GLY A 554 18.78 -57.72 2.85
N ALA A 555 18.65 -57.51 1.53
CA ALA A 555 17.36 -57.70 0.87
C ALA A 555 16.93 -59.18 0.93
N ASP A 556 15.69 -59.42 1.37
CA ASP A 556 15.12 -60.76 1.42
C ASP A 556 14.66 -61.18 -0.01
N MET A 557 15.37 -62.16 -0.54
CA MET A 557 15.11 -62.72 -1.88
C MET A 557 13.81 -63.54 -1.94
N ASN A 558 13.26 -63.96 -0.82
CA ASN A 558 12.11 -64.84 -0.72
C ASN A 558 10.78 -64.07 -0.56
N GLN A 559 10.81 -62.78 -0.43
CA GLN A 559 9.62 -61.94 -0.32
C GLN A 559 8.73 -62.14 -1.56
N PRO A 560 7.44 -62.47 -1.41
CA PRO A 560 6.50 -62.49 -2.51
C PRO A 560 5.89 -61.11 -2.75
N ASP A 561 5.57 -60.79 -4.01
CA ASP A 561 4.71 -59.66 -4.36
C ASP A 561 3.23 -60.00 -4.16
N ASN A 562 2.33 -59.09 -4.53
CA ASN A 562 0.86 -59.28 -4.43
C ASN A 562 0.35 -60.42 -5.32
N SER A 563 1.13 -60.86 -6.34
CA SER A 563 0.81 -61.97 -7.21
C SER A 563 1.37 -63.33 -6.67
N GLY A 564 2.12 -63.28 -5.59
CA GLY A 564 2.75 -64.43 -4.98
C GLY A 564 4.12 -64.82 -5.54
N PHE A 565 4.70 -64.00 -6.44
CA PHE A 565 6.00 -64.26 -7.05
C PHE A 565 7.14 -63.56 -6.27
N ASN A 566 8.25 -64.26 -6.11
CA ASN A 566 9.50 -63.67 -5.68
C ASN A 566 10.36 -63.30 -6.92
N ILE A 567 11.54 -62.69 -6.67
CA ILE A 567 12.44 -62.25 -7.74
C ILE A 567 12.95 -63.41 -8.64
N LEU A 568 13.12 -64.61 -8.09
CA LEU A 568 13.58 -65.75 -8.85
C LEU A 568 12.53 -66.16 -9.90
N ASN A 569 11.25 -66.15 -9.53
CA ASN A 569 10.15 -66.46 -10.47
C ASN A 569 10.22 -65.50 -11.68
N TYR A 570 10.34 -64.20 -11.43
CA TYR A 570 10.42 -63.21 -12.53
C TYR A 570 11.70 -63.37 -13.38
N ALA A 571 12.86 -63.49 -12.71
CA ALA A 571 14.14 -63.64 -13.42
C ALA A 571 14.14 -64.86 -14.34
N THR A 572 13.53 -65.97 -13.86
CA THR A 572 13.41 -67.22 -14.60
C THR A 572 12.46 -67.07 -15.81
N ILE A 573 11.27 -66.46 -15.61
CA ILE A 573 10.27 -66.26 -16.67
C ILE A 573 10.78 -65.31 -17.75
N LEU A 574 11.52 -64.29 -17.37
CA LEU A 574 12.08 -63.29 -18.31
C LEU A 574 13.38 -63.78 -18.97
N GLY A 575 13.94 -64.90 -18.52
CA GLY A 575 15.14 -65.48 -19.11
C GLY A 575 16.45 -64.77 -18.73
N HIS A 576 16.51 -64.13 -17.60
CA HIS A 576 17.73 -63.40 -17.12
C HIS A 576 18.72 -64.33 -16.46
N ILE A 577 19.45 -65.15 -17.23
CA ILE A 577 20.37 -66.19 -16.77
C ILE A 577 21.32 -65.71 -15.65
N LYS A 578 22.03 -64.62 -15.87
CA LYS A 578 22.97 -64.10 -14.87
C LYS A 578 22.30 -63.70 -13.54
N LEU A 579 21.10 -63.15 -13.60
CA LEU A 579 20.31 -62.84 -12.40
C LEU A 579 19.86 -64.12 -11.68
N VAL A 580 19.34 -65.10 -12.43
CA VAL A 580 18.94 -66.41 -11.89
C VAL A 580 20.14 -67.07 -11.16
N VAL A 581 21.29 -67.13 -11.83
CA VAL A 581 22.50 -67.68 -11.26
C VAL A 581 22.92 -66.95 -9.99
N THR A 582 22.83 -65.63 -9.97
CA THR A 582 23.17 -64.82 -8.78
C THR A 582 22.22 -65.12 -7.62
N LEU A 583 20.90 -65.23 -7.86
CA LEU A 583 19.90 -65.47 -6.85
C LEU A 583 20.02 -66.91 -6.24
N VAL A 584 20.22 -67.91 -7.11
CA VAL A 584 20.41 -69.31 -6.70
C VAL A 584 21.67 -69.45 -5.86
N ASN A 585 22.79 -68.85 -6.28
CA ASN A 585 24.05 -68.86 -5.50
C ASN A 585 23.97 -68.12 -4.17
N SER A 586 23.04 -67.20 -4.06
CA SER A 586 22.78 -66.46 -2.81
C SER A 586 21.79 -67.16 -1.87
N GLY A 587 21.29 -68.34 -2.26
CA GLY A 587 20.41 -69.15 -1.40
C GLY A 587 18.92 -68.80 -1.44
N VAL A 588 18.43 -68.29 -2.57
CA VAL A 588 16.99 -68.03 -2.74
C VAL A 588 16.19 -69.36 -2.59
N LEU A 589 15.07 -69.31 -1.87
CA LEU A 589 14.18 -70.46 -1.75
C LEU A 589 13.47 -70.72 -3.09
N MET A 590 13.61 -71.96 -3.59
CA MET A 590 13.08 -72.38 -4.86
C MET A 590 11.56 -72.56 -4.85
N TYR A 591 10.92 -72.44 -3.69
CA TYR A 591 9.50 -72.71 -3.48
C TYR A 591 8.79 -71.51 -2.96
N ASN A 592 7.90 -70.92 -3.79
CA ASN A 592 6.88 -69.97 -3.33
C ASN A 592 5.50 -70.39 -3.87
N LYS A 593 4.47 -70.09 -3.10
CA LYS A 593 3.08 -70.46 -3.39
C LYS A 593 2.56 -69.90 -4.71
N ASN A 594 1.57 -70.61 -5.31
CA ASN A 594 0.87 -70.32 -6.59
C ASN A 594 0.53 -68.85 -6.81
N PRO A 595 0.61 -68.37 -8.07
CA PRO A 595 0.19 -67.05 -8.43
C PRO A 595 -1.31 -66.88 -8.16
N LYS A 596 -1.68 -65.89 -7.33
CA LYS A 596 -3.05 -65.59 -6.92
C LYS A 596 -3.92 -64.98 -8.04
N ASN A 597 -3.37 -64.66 -9.22
CA ASN A 597 -4.07 -63.98 -10.30
C ASN A 597 -3.91 -64.68 -11.65
N LYS A 598 -5.03 -65.19 -12.17
CA LYS A 598 -5.10 -65.93 -13.42
C LYS A 598 -4.51 -65.17 -14.63
N LYS A 599 -4.79 -63.84 -14.76
CA LYS A 599 -4.23 -63.01 -15.87
C LYS A 599 -2.71 -62.93 -15.83
N VAL A 600 -2.14 -62.88 -14.60
CA VAL A 600 -0.68 -62.84 -14.37
C VAL A 600 -0.09 -64.21 -14.76
N ALA A 601 -0.72 -65.31 -14.37
CA ALA A 601 -0.31 -66.65 -14.77
C ALA A 601 -0.35 -66.84 -16.30
N GLU A 602 -1.40 -66.35 -16.97
CA GLU A 602 -1.53 -66.38 -18.44
C GLU A 602 -0.43 -65.56 -19.14
N PHE A 603 -0.11 -64.38 -18.62
CA PHE A 603 1.00 -63.57 -19.15
C PHE A 603 2.34 -64.30 -19.05
N PHE A 604 2.65 -64.88 -17.89
CA PHE A 604 3.88 -65.63 -17.70
C PHE A 604 3.93 -66.92 -18.52
N LYS A 605 2.79 -67.60 -18.73
CA LYS A 605 2.71 -68.74 -19.64
C LYS A 605 3.05 -68.37 -21.08
N SER A 606 2.67 -67.14 -21.51
CA SER A 606 3.08 -66.62 -22.83
C SER A 606 4.60 -66.48 -23.02
N LYS A 607 5.38 -66.48 -21.94
CA LYS A 607 6.85 -66.40 -21.90
C LYS A 607 7.55 -67.74 -21.67
N GLU A 608 6.80 -68.84 -21.68
CA GLU A 608 7.31 -70.20 -21.42
C GLU A 608 8.52 -70.58 -22.26
N LYS A 609 8.62 -70.07 -23.52
CA LYS A 609 9.81 -70.24 -24.39
C LYS A 609 11.11 -69.73 -23.76
N ASN A 610 11.06 -68.77 -22.85
CA ASN A 610 12.25 -68.29 -22.16
C ASN A 610 12.75 -69.27 -21.10
N LEU A 611 11.82 -70.06 -20.51
CA LEU A 611 12.17 -71.13 -19.59
C LEU A 611 12.93 -72.25 -20.31
N ASP A 612 12.56 -72.58 -21.53
CA ASP A 612 13.25 -73.59 -22.36
C ASP A 612 14.64 -73.12 -22.75
N LYS A 613 14.84 -71.82 -23.04
CA LYS A 613 16.17 -71.26 -23.30
C LYS A 613 17.09 -71.36 -22.08
N LEU A 614 16.56 -71.23 -20.90
CA LEU A 614 17.35 -71.40 -19.67
C LEU A 614 17.80 -72.87 -19.48
N LEU A 615 16.95 -73.84 -19.83
CA LEU A 615 17.28 -75.27 -19.78
C LEU A 615 18.40 -75.66 -20.76
N THR A 616 18.50 -74.95 -21.89
CA THR A 616 19.48 -75.18 -22.95
C THR A 616 20.75 -74.35 -22.77
N SER A 617 20.82 -73.44 -21.76
CA SER A 617 21.98 -72.61 -21.51
C SER A 617 23.19 -73.41 -21.00
N GLU A 618 24.41 -73.04 -21.43
CA GLU A 618 25.68 -73.64 -20.96
C GLU A 618 26.00 -73.18 -19.53
N ILE A 619 25.38 -73.83 -18.55
CA ILE A 619 25.75 -73.64 -17.14
C ILE A 619 26.76 -74.70 -16.77
N SER A 620 27.96 -74.27 -16.47
CA SER A 620 29.12 -75.14 -16.18
C SER A 620 29.06 -75.84 -14.81
N ASP A 621 28.26 -75.34 -13.87
CA ASP A 621 28.08 -75.92 -12.56
C ASP A 621 26.88 -76.93 -12.56
N TYR A 622 27.19 -78.20 -12.41
CA TYR A 622 26.22 -79.29 -12.47
C TYR A 622 25.16 -79.22 -11.37
N LYS A 623 25.53 -78.82 -10.12
CA LYS A 623 24.56 -78.61 -9.01
C LYS A 623 23.61 -77.47 -9.30
N MET A 624 24.13 -76.36 -9.85
CA MET A 624 23.33 -75.21 -10.19
C MET A 624 22.38 -75.51 -11.38
N LYS A 625 22.86 -76.28 -12.35
CA LYS A 625 22.05 -76.68 -13.49
C LYS A 625 20.87 -77.57 -13.04
N ASN A 626 21.08 -78.52 -12.16
CA ASN A 626 20.02 -79.36 -11.63
C ASN A 626 19.03 -78.61 -10.75
N ALA A 627 19.51 -77.71 -9.90
CA ALA A 627 18.65 -76.83 -9.07
C ALA A 627 17.78 -75.95 -9.98
N LEU A 628 18.34 -75.37 -11.05
CA LEU A 628 17.59 -74.56 -12.02
C LEU A 628 16.54 -75.37 -12.79
N ILE A 629 16.85 -76.61 -13.20
CA ILE A 629 15.94 -77.54 -13.84
C ILE A 629 14.74 -77.81 -12.94
N GLU A 630 14.97 -78.09 -11.67
CA GLU A 630 13.91 -78.30 -10.66
C GLU A 630 13.02 -77.06 -10.48
N VAL A 631 13.61 -75.86 -10.36
CA VAL A 631 12.85 -74.58 -10.30
C VAL A 631 11.98 -74.37 -11.53
N ILE A 632 12.52 -74.60 -12.71
CA ILE A 632 11.80 -74.43 -13.97
C ILE A 632 10.67 -75.44 -14.07
N GLN A 633 10.87 -76.69 -13.71
CA GLN A 633 9.85 -77.72 -13.74
C GLN A 633 8.70 -77.42 -12.76
N ASN A 634 9.02 -77.01 -11.57
CA ASN A 634 8.05 -76.60 -10.54
C ASN A 634 7.28 -75.36 -10.98
N LEU A 635 7.94 -74.36 -11.54
CA LEU A 635 7.29 -73.15 -12.04
C LEU A 635 6.35 -73.43 -13.20
N LYS A 636 6.74 -74.31 -14.13
CA LYS A 636 5.86 -74.76 -15.26
C LYS A 636 4.62 -75.46 -14.73
N LYS A 637 4.76 -76.30 -13.72
CA LYS A 637 3.66 -77.00 -13.05
C LYS A 637 2.69 -75.99 -12.41
N GLU A 638 3.19 -75.09 -11.60
CA GLU A 638 2.40 -74.03 -10.93
C GLU A 638 1.69 -73.12 -11.90
N LEU A 639 2.36 -72.64 -12.96
CA LEU A 639 1.74 -71.85 -14.01
C LEU A 639 0.59 -72.57 -14.71
N ASN A 640 0.75 -73.89 -14.95
CA ASN A 640 -0.30 -74.72 -15.57
C ASN A 640 -1.50 -74.93 -14.64
N GLU A 641 -1.24 -75.06 -13.34
CA GLU A 641 -2.31 -75.19 -12.33
C GLU A 641 -3.05 -73.84 -12.14
N ALA A 642 -2.34 -72.73 -12.08
CA ALA A 642 -2.94 -71.39 -11.94
C ALA A 642 -3.76 -70.95 -13.17
N VAL A 643 -3.48 -71.44 -14.36
CA VAL A 643 -4.27 -71.16 -15.58
C VAL A 643 -5.51 -72.05 -15.68
N LYS A 644 -5.51 -73.23 -15.03
CA LYS A 644 -6.64 -74.16 -15.02
C LYS A 644 -7.69 -73.87 -13.95
N GLY A 645 -7.33 -73.17 -12.86
CA GLY A 645 -8.23 -72.66 -11.84
C GLY A 645 -8.70 -71.23 -12.15
#